data_bdd57398aa3ee654b18b90276247588e
#
_entry.id   bdd57398aa3ee654b18b90276247588e
#
_cell.length_a   1.000
_cell.length_b   1.000
_cell.length_c   1.000
_cell.angle_alpha   90.00
_cell.angle_beta   90.00
_cell.angle_gamma   90.00
#
_symmetry.space_group_name_H-M   'P 1'
#
loop_
_entity.id
_entity.type
_entity.pdbx_description
1 polymer ?
#
loop_
_entity_poly.entity_id
_entity_poly.type
_entity_poly.pdbx_seq_one_letter_code
_entity_poly.pdbx_strand_id
1 'polypeptide(L)'
;MLKNVSLDDKYKLENKFILVNGTQALVRATLIQKFRDEKENLKTAGFVTGYRGSPVGNVDLQFSKVKKLISEKDIKFHPGLNEDIAATSLWGSQQAEMRGESNYDGVFGFWYGKGPGVDRSGDVFRHSNLAGTSKNGGVIAAMGDDHSGESSTVLFQSEYAFKDAMIPILSPSGVQELIDYSILGWALSRYAGVWVGLKCLKDTIDATEVVDGSPDKLKIIYPENPVKRGELSIRVGDTPHAQEERLHRQKLPAVKKFALENKIDREGFKKTKLSKIGIISSGKSWLDVEHALELLNIDSETAKEIGLTSYKIGLVWPIEPNGLKNWAKGLKTIIIIEEKRKLMEEQIKNILFGTENQPQIFGERDLQGNLLFKNEGVLEPVDISIKIAQILDKQINLKSLQNRIILLKELLSPKSNAVVDDRTPYFCSGCPHNSSTKVPEGSRAYAGIGCHYMALWMDRNTEGYTHMGGEGANWIGEAPFSTREHIIQNMGDGTYNHSGIMSIRASVAANVNITYKILYNDAVAMTGGQQHDGDIGALEILQELKAIGVKKVIGVFDEKEQLNLDKFKQVADMRPRDKIIETQEELRKVKGVTAIVYIQTCAAEKRRRRKKNLFPTPNKRVFINPEVCEGCGDCGSKSNCVSILPKETILGRKRQINQSACNLDFSCVNGFCPSFVTVSDAKIKKLETTSFQFPKLINPKIPTIDKTFNIVITGVGGTGVVTIGAILAMASHLEGKGAGVMEMTGLAQKGGAVHIHCKISKKPEDLNAIRVAIGDADSLIGGELMVSASNKTLSLLKRDKTKAVCNSVEANSGEFTRDRNFSLPQEGMLLSLKAKIGPDTVSYTHLTLPTSDLV
;
A
#
# COMPACT_ATOMS: atom_id res chain seq x y z
N MET A 1 -14.47 -28.02 -17.64
CA MET A 1 -13.20 -27.83 -18.40
C MET A 1 -12.47 -26.66 -17.80
N LEU A 2 -11.15 -26.79 -17.56
CA LEU A 2 -10.32 -25.66 -17.15
C LEU A 2 -10.23 -24.63 -18.28
N LYS A 3 -10.27 -23.33 -17.94
CA LYS A 3 -10.07 -22.25 -18.92
C LYS A 3 -8.60 -22.24 -19.37
N ASN A 4 -8.36 -21.94 -20.62
CA ASN A 4 -7.02 -21.63 -21.10
C ASN A 4 -6.72 -20.18 -20.76
N VAL A 5 -5.75 -19.92 -19.87
CA VAL A 5 -5.43 -18.61 -19.33
C VAL A 5 -3.93 -18.34 -19.46
N SER A 6 -3.59 -17.13 -19.86
CA SER A 6 -2.21 -16.60 -19.90
C SER A 6 -2.05 -15.47 -18.90
N LEU A 7 -0.83 -15.30 -18.38
CA LEU A 7 -0.49 -14.15 -17.53
C LEU A 7 -0.61 -12.79 -18.25
N ASP A 8 -0.62 -12.81 -19.59
CA ASP A 8 -0.75 -11.61 -20.43
C ASP A 8 -2.22 -11.24 -20.74
N ASP A 9 -3.19 -12.11 -20.39
CA ASP A 9 -4.61 -11.91 -20.67
C ASP A 9 -5.14 -10.60 -20.11
N LYS A 10 -4.57 -10.15 -18.98
CA LYS A 10 -4.91 -8.87 -18.34
C LYS A 10 -4.65 -7.64 -19.23
N TYR A 11 -3.81 -7.77 -20.26
CA TYR A 11 -3.49 -6.68 -21.20
C TYR A 11 -4.07 -6.89 -22.60
N LYS A 12 -4.62 -8.08 -22.91
CA LYS A 12 -5.28 -8.41 -24.17
C LYS A 12 -6.75 -8.04 -24.12
N LEU A 13 -7.17 -7.03 -24.89
CA LEU A 13 -8.51 -6.45 -24.81
C LEU A 13 -9.62 -7.38 -25.29
N GLU A 14 -9.31 -8.41 -26.05
CA GLU A 14 -10.23 -9.47 -26.47
C GLU A 14 -10.67 -10.39 -25.33
N ASN A 15 -9.90 -10.48 -24.25
CA ASN A 15 -10.25 -11.31 -23.10
C ASN A 15 -11.25 -10.60 -22.18
N LYS A 16 -12.42 -11.21 -22.04
CA LYS A 16 -13.52 -10.65 -21.26
C LYS A 16 -13.27 -10.75 -19.75
N PHE A 17 -13.12 -11.96 -19.23
CA PHE A 17 -12.90 -12.19 -17.80
C PHE A 17 -11.42 -12.43 -17.53
N ILE A 18 -10.84 -11.55 -16.73
CA ILE A 18 -9.41 -11.52 -16.42
C ILE A 18 -9.18 -11.47 -14.90
N LEU A 19 -8.10 -12.09 -14.45
CA LEU A 19 -7.63 -11.98 -13.08
C LEU A 19 -6.59 -10.85 -13.00
N VAL A 20 -6.92 -9.79 -12.26
CA VAL A 20 -6.05 -8.61 -12.11
C VAL A 20 -6.09 -8.07 -10.69
N ASN A 21 -4.99 -7.48 -10.25
CA ASN A 21 -5.02 -6.63 -9.07
C ASN A 21 -5.36 -5.18 -9.45
N GLY A 22 -5.65 -4.35 -8.43
CA GLY A 22 -6.07 -2.98 -8.68
C GLY A 22 -5.07 -2.15 -9.48
N THR A 23 -3.76 -2.33 -9.26
CA THR A 23 -2.73 -1.61 -10.05
C THR A 23 -2.68 -2.06 -11.50
N GLN A 24 -2.92 -3.35 -11.78
CA GLN A 24 -3.05 -3.88 -13.15
C GLN A 24 -4.36 -3.43 -13.81
N ALA A 25 -5.42 -3.28 -13.02
CA ALA A 25 -6.70 -2.75 -13.48
C ALA A 25 -6.55 -1.31 -14.01
N LEU A 26 -5.74 -0.47 -13.35
CA LEU A 26 -5.44 0.89 -13.83
C LEU A 26 -4.67 0.89 -15.16
N VAL A 27 -3.70 -0.02 -15.34
CA VAL A 27 -3.04 -0.20 -16.66
C VAL A 27 -4.05 -0.64 -17.72
N ARG A 28 -4.91 -1.62 -17.39
CA ARG A 28 -5.98 -2.09 -18.29
C ARG A 28 -6.90 -0.94 -18.70
N ALA A 29 -7.28 -0.07 -17.75
CA ALA A 29 -8.14 1.08 -18.02
C ALA A 29 -7.53 2.04 -19.04
N THR A 30 -6.20 2.32 -18.99
CA THR A 30 -5.54 3.17 -20.00
C THR A 30 -5.58 2.55 -21.39
N LEU A 31 -5.43 1.23 -21.51
CA LEU A 31 -5.53 0.51 -22.78
C LEU A 31 -6.98 0.54 -23.33
N ILE A 32 -7.95 0.38 -22.43
CA ILE A 32 -9.39 0.48 -22.80
C ILE A 32 -9.71 1.91 -23.27
N GLN A 33 -9.20 2.95 -22.58
CA GLN A 33 -9.44 4.34 -22.98
C GLN A 33 -8.88 4.61 -24.39
N LYS A 34 -7.65 4.18 -24.67
CA LYS A 34 -7.05 4.30 -26.00
C LYS A 34 -7.88 3.58 -27.08
N PHE A 35 -8.29 2.35 -26.80
CA PHE A 35 -9.13 1.57 -27.73
C PHE A 35 -10.47 2.27 -28.02
N ARG A 36 -11.11 2.85 -26.98
CA ARG A 36 -12.39 3.58 -27.16
C ARG A 36 -12.20 4.83 -28.01
N ASP A 37 -11.12 5.56 -27.81
CA ASP A 37 -10.79 6.75 -28.63
C ASP A 37 -10.54 6.37 -30.09
N GLU A 38 -9.79 5.30 -30.35
CA GLU A 38 -9.58 4.76 -31.72
C GLU A 38 -10.89 4.35 -32.38
N LYS A 39 -11.83 3.76 -31.62
CA LYS A 39 -13.17 3.37 -32.11
C LYS A 39 -14.04 4.59 -32.47
N GLU A 40 -13.84 5.73 -31.79
CA GLU A 40 -14.48 7.02 -32.08
C GLU A 40 -13.71 7.83 -33.15
N ASN A 41 -12.71 7.25 -33.83
CA ASN A 41 -11.82 7.90 -34.80
C ASN A 41 -11.05 9.11 -34.22
N LEU A 42 -10.75 9.09 -32.92
CA LEU A 42 -9.92 10.10 -32.28
C LEU A 42 -8.47 9.61 -32.22
N LYS A 43 -7.54 10.40 -32.76
CA LYS A 43 -6.11 10.16 -32.65
C LYS A 43 -5.58 10.73 -31.33
N THR A 44 -5.83 10.08 -30.21
CA THR A 44 -5.34 10.50 -28.90
C THR A 44 -4.03 9.84 -28.50
N ALA A 45 -3.31 10.47 -27.56
CA ALA A 45 -2.20 9.86 -26.81
C ALA A 45 -2.54 9.74 -25.33
N GLY A 46 -1.79 8.91 -24.59
CA GLY A 46 -1.87 8.83 -23.13
C GLY A 46 -0.60 9.36 -22.46
N PHE A 47 -0.74 10.07 -21.34
CA PHE A 47 0.39 10.47 -20.52
C PHE A 47 0.17 10.02 -19.08
N VAL A 48 1.03 9.12 -18.60
CA VAL A 48 0.97 8.54 -17.24
C VAL A 48 2.18 9.00 -16.47
N THR A 49 1.95 9.64 -15.33
CA THR A 49 3.00 10.20 -14.47
C THR A 49 2.56 10.19 -13.00
N GLY A 50 3.49 10.31 -12.08
CA GLY A 50 3.24 10.31 -10.64
C GLY A 50 4.48 9.92 -9.88
N TYR A 51 4.33 9.65 -8.58
CA TYR A 51 5.43 9.18 -7.75
C TYR A 51 5.01 7.97 -6.92
N ARG A 52 5.95 7.05 -6.75
CA ARG A 52 5.73 5.76 -6.06
C ARG A 52 5.57 5.91 -4.56
N GLY A 53 4.53 5.33 -4.01
CA GLY A 53 4.25 5.30 -2.57
C GLY A 53 3.10 4.33 -2.29
N SER A 54 3.22 3.45 -1.28
CA SER A 54 2.14 2.51 -0.93
C SER A 54 0.88 3.27 -0.46
N PRO A 55 -0.34 2.92 -0.95
CA PRO A 55 -0.64 1.69 -1.71
C PRO A 55 -0.47 1.78 -3.23
N VAL A 56 -0.29 2.96 -3.82
CA VAL A 56 -0.16 3.12 -5.28
C VAL A 56 1.27 2.90 -5.82
N GLY A 57 2.22 2.49 -4.98
CA GLY A 57 3.61 2.27 -5.38
C GLY A 57 3.81 1.20 -6.46
N ASN A 58 2.91 0.21 -6.53
CA ASN A 58 2.96 -0.82 -7.58
C ASN A 58 2.45 -0.34 -8.94
N VAL A 59 1.76 0.80 -9.02
CA VAL A 59 1.33 1.42 -10.30
C VAL A 59 2.56 1.67 -11.17
N ASP A 60 3.57 2.34 -10.61
CA ASP A 60 4.87 2.57 -11.27
C ASP A 60 5.48 1.29 -11.82
N LEU A 61 5.55 0.25 -10.99
CA LEU A 61 6.10 -1.05 -11.39
C LEU A 61 5.30 -1.72 -12.52
N GLN A 62 3.97 -1.64 -12.50
CA GLN A 62 3.14 -2.26 -13.53
C GLN A 62 3.28 -1.53 -14.88
N PHE A 63 3.25 -0.20 -14.89
CA PHE A 63 3.49 0.56 -16.12
C PHE A 63 4.91 0.33 -16.68
N SER A 64 5.93 0.25 -15.82
CA SER A 64 7.31 -0.07 -16.21
C SER A 64 7.42 -1.45 -16.90
N LYS A 65 6.72 -2.48 -16.37
CA LYS A 65 6.72 -3.83 -16.95
C LYS A 65 6.13 -3.89 -18.34
N VAL A 66 5.18 -3.04 -18.66
CA VAL A 66 4.47 -3.02 -19.94
C VAL A 66 4.84 -1.82 -20.80
N LYS A 67 5.94 -1.14 -20.50
CA LYS A 67 6.37 0.11 -21.16
C LYS A 67 6.39 -0.03 -22.70
N LYS A 68 6.87 -1.16 -23.23
CA LYS A 68 6.89 -1.42 -24.67
C LYS A 68 5.45 -1.48 -25.24
N LEU A 69 4.58 -2.29 -24.63
CA LEU A 69 3.19 -2.46 -25.07
C LEU A 69 2.42 -1.13 -25.08
N ILE A 70 2.53 -0.33 -24.03
CA ILE A 70 1.82 0.95 -23.95
C ILE A 70 2.40 2.00 -24.89
N SER A 71 3.74 1.98 -25.14
CA SER A 71 4.36 2.89 -26.12
C SER A 71 3.90 2.60 -27.54
N GLU A 72 3.66 1.34 -27.89
CA GLU A 72 3.09 0.93 -29.21
C GLU A 72 1.64 1.42 -29.38
N LYS A 73 1.00 1.88 -28.30
CA LYS A 73 -0.36 2.46 -28.23
C LYS A 73 -0.35 3.97 -27.97
N ASP A 74 0.73 4.66 -28.25
CA ASP A 74 0.91 6.10 -27.99
C ASP A 74 0.67 6.50 -26.51
N ILE A 75 0.85 5.59 -25.56
CA ILE A 75 0.78 5.88 -24.13
C ILE A 75 2.20 6.02 -23.59
N LYS A 76 2.53 7.23 -23.15
CA LYS A 76 3.84 7.56 -22.57
C LYS A 76 3.79 7.43 -21.05
N PHE A 77 4.62 6.56 -20.49
CA PHE A 77 4.86 6.47 -19.06
C PHE A 77 6.14 7.20 -18.68
N HIS A 78 6.03 8.22 -17.83
CA HIS A 78 7.13 9.04 -17.37
C HIS A 78 6.97 9.33 -15.87
N PRO A 79 7.62 8.54 -14.98
CA PRO A 79 7.58 8.82 -13.53
C PRO A 79 8.16 10.19 -13.22
N GLY A 80 7.56 10.91 -12.27
CA GLY A 80 8.09 12.19 -11.82
C GLY A 80 9.20 12.03 -10.79
N LEU A 81 10.04 13.05 -10.65
CA LEU A 81 10.99 13.15 -9.53
C LEU A 81 10.24 13.23 -8.19
N ASN A 82 9.10 13.90 -8.19
CA ASN A 82 8.14 13.99 -7.11
C ASN A 82 6.73 14.26 -7.64
N GLU A 83 5.76 14.30 -6.74
CA GLU A 83 4.34 14.34 -7.09
C GLU A 83 3.88 15.65 -7.71
N ASP A 84 4.37 16.81 -7.23
CA ASP A 84 3.97 18.12 -7.72
C ASP A 84 4.55 18.42 -9.11
N ILE A 85 5.81 18.02 -9.38
CA ILE A 85 6.41 18.11 -10.70
C ILE A 85 5.71 17.16 -11.68
N ALA A 86 5.35 15.95 -11.23
CA ALA A 86 4.54 15.03 -12.03
C ALA A 86 3.18 15.64 -12.41
N ALA A 87 2.46 16.23 -11.44
CA ALA A 87 1.18 16.87 -11.68
C ALA A 87 1.31 18.09 -12.63
N THR A 88 2.38 18.87 -12.47
CA THR A 88 2.69 19.99 -13.36
C THR A 88 2.94 19.53 -14.79
N SER A 89 3.72 18.48 -14.98
CA SER A 89 3.98 17.91 -16.32
C SER A 89 2.72 17.34 -16.96
N LEU A 90 1.82 16.73 -16.15
CA LEU A 90 0.52 16.27 -16.63
C LEU A 90 -0.38 17.43 -17.04
N TRP A 91 -0.43 18.52 -16.26
CA TRP A 91 -1.12 19.75 -16.65
C TRP A 91 -0.60 20.30 -17.99
N GLY A 92 0.73 20.23 -18.21
CA GLY A 92 1.34 20.58 -19.50
C GLY A 92 0.79 19.76 -20.66
N SER A 93 0.51 18.45 -20.48
CA SER A 93 -0.06 17.61 -21.54
C SER A 93 -1.46 18.06 -21.97
N GLN A 94 -2.24 18.68 -21.07
CA GLN A 94 -3.56 19.24 -21.37
C GLN A 94 -3.50 20.55 -22.16
N GLN A 95 -2.32 21.15 -22.27
CA GLN A 95 -2.10 22.40 -23.01
C GLN A 95 -1.59 22.16 -24.44
N ALA A 96 -1.29 20.94 -24.81
CA ALA A 96 -0.68 20.61 -26.10
C ALA A 96 -1.51 21.10 -27.31
N GLU A 97 -2.84 21.03 -27.24
CA GLU A 97 -3.75 21.43 -28.32
C GLU A 97 -4.01 22.94 -28.38
N MET A 98 -3.72 23.68 -27.30
CA MET A 98 -4.16 25.07 -27.16
C MET A 98 -3.58 26.03 -28.21
N ARG A 99 -2.44 25.66 -28.81
CA ARG A 99 -1.69 26.53 -29.77
C ARG A 99 -1.70 25.98 -31.19
N GLY A 100 -2.45 24.87 -31.43
CA GLY A 100 -2.51 24.23 -32.76
C GLY A 100 -1.24 23.47 -33.16
N GLU A 101 -0.36 23.14 -32.20
CA GLU A 101 0.93 22.46 -32.41
C GLU A 101 0.91 20.98 -32.02
N SER A 102 -0.25 20.45 -31.63
CA SER A 102 -0.39 19.05 -31.20
C SER A 102 -0.35 18.07 -32.37
N ASN A 103 0.34 16.94 -32.17
CA ASN A 103 0.32 15.82 -33.09
C ASN A 103 -0.89 14.90 -32.89
N TYR A 104 -1.70 15.14 -31.86
CA TYR A 104 -2.84 14.34 -31.42
C TYR A 104 -4.07 15.23 -31.20
N ASP A 105 -5.25 14.61 -31.31
CA ASP A 105 -6.55 15.27 -31.04
C ASP A 105 -6.79 15.53 -29.56
N GLY A 106 -5.96 14.93 -28.67
CA GLY A 106 -6.00 15.09 -27.24
C GLY A 106 -5.03 14.14 -26.54
N VAL A 107 -4.70 14.46 -25.28
CA VAL A 107 -3.87 13.60 -24.43
C VAL A 107 -4.64 13.27 -23.16
N PHE A 108 -5.08 12.00 -23.02
CA PHE A 108 -5.67 11.57 -21.75
C PHE A 108 -4.58 11.35 -20.70
N GLY A 109 -4.82 11.92 -19.53
CA GLY A 109 -3.84 12.00 -18.46
C GLY A 109 -4.17 11.07 -17.29
N PHE A 110 -3.13 10.51 -16.67
CA PHE A 110 -3.24 9.73 -15.44
C PHE A 110 -2.10 10.10 -14.48
N TRP A 111 -2.46 10.69 -13.34
CA TRP A 111 -1.55 10.97 -12.23
C TRP A 111 -1.78 9.99 -11.09
N TYR A 112 -0.72 9.57 -10.39
CA TYR A 112 -0.82 8.75 -9.19
C TYR A 112 0.12 9.26 -8.09
N GLY A 113 -0.38 9.30 -6.86
CA GLY A 113 0.38 9.67 -5.68
C GLY A 113 -0.27 9.21 -4.39
N LYS A 114 0.56 8.98 -3.37
CA LYS A 114 0.12 8.70 -2.00
C LYS A 114 -0.38 9.99 -1.34
N GLY A 115 -1.13 9.90 -0.22
CA GLY A 115 -1.63 11.04 0.54
C GLY A 115 -0.64 12.19 0.77
N PRO A 116 0.63 11.95 1.22
CA PRO A 116 1.63 13.03 1.30
C PRO A 116 1.91 13.71 -0.03
N GLY A 117 1.86 12.97 -1.13
CA GLY A 117 2.02 13.51 -2.48
C GLY A 117 0.83 14.33 -2.94
N VAL A 118 -0.38 13.95 -2.50
CA VAL A 118 -1.60 14.75 -2.71
C VAL A 118 -1.45 16.11 -2.01
N ASP A 119 -1.09 16.11 -0.73
CA ASP A 119 -0.88 17.35 0.04
C ASP A 119 0.19 18.24 -0.60
N ARG A 120 1.31 17.63 -1.04
CA ARG A 120 2.40 18.34 -1.70
C ARG A 120 1.96 19.00 -3.02
N SER A 121 1.04 18.38 -3.75
CA SER A 121 0.55 18.83 -5.06
C SER A 121 -0.63 19.82 -4.96
N GLY A 122 -1.00 20.28 -3.77
CA GLY A 122 -2.19 21.10 -3.55
C GLY A 122 -2.26 22.35 -4.42
N ASP A 123 -1.15 23.04 -4.60
CA ASP A 123 -1.11 24.28 -5.43
C ASP A 123 -1.32 23.97 -6.91
N VAL A 124 -0.61 23.00 -7.45
CA VAL A 124 -0.76 22.62 -8.87
C VAL A 124 -2.14 22.03 -9.15
N PHE A 125 -2.76 21.32 -8.21
CA PHE A 125 -4.12 20.80 -8.36
C PHE A 125 -5.15 21.95 -8.48
N ARG A 126 -5.02 23.02 -7.69
CA ARG A 126 -5.89 24.19 -7.79
C ARG A 126 -5.75 24.87 -9.13
N HIS A 127 -4.51 25.18 -9.55
CA HIS A 127 -4.23 25.82 -10.82
C HIS A 127 -4.73 24.99 -12.00
N SER A 128 -4.42 23.71 -12.04
CA SER A 128 -4.77 22.84 -13.16
C SER A 128 -6.26 22.57 -13.26
N ASN A 129 -6.97 22.42 -12.14
CA ASN A 129 -8.42 22.20 -12.14
C ASN A 129 -9.20 23.48 -12.52
N LEU A 130 -8.77 24.65 -12.03
CA LEU A 130 -9.34 25.94 -12.47
C LEU A 130 -9.16 26.13 -13.97
N ALA A 131 -7.94 25.95 -14.49
CA ALA A 131 -7.65 26.04 -15.92
C ALA A 131 -8.47 25.01 -16.72
N GLY A 132 -8.52 23.76 -16.23
CA GLY A 132 -9.29 22.67 -16.84
C GLY A 132 -8.46 21.72 -17.68
N THR A 133 -9.16 20.87 -18.44
CA THR A 133 -8.58 19.84 -19.30
C THR A 133 -8.87 20.09 -20.78
N SER A 134 -8.12 19.46 -21.67
CA SER A 134 -8.39 19.54 -23.11
C SER A 134 -9.68 18.80 -23.49
N LYS A 135 -10.29 19.18 -24.61
CA LYS A 135 -11.57 18.67 -25.06
C LYS A 135 -11.60 17.14 -25.23
N ASN A 136 -10.54 16.57 -25.80
CA ASN A 136 -10.39 15.13 -26.05
C ASN A 136 -9.32 14.50 -25.16
N GLY A 137 -8.75 15.25 -24.19
CA GLY A 137 -7.79 14.75 -23.23
C GLY A 137 -8.45 14.18 -21.97
N GLY A 138 -8.63 15.00 -20.98
CA GLY A 138 -9.17 14.60 -19.68
C GLY A 138 -8.11 14.01 -18.75
N VAL A 139 -8.31 14.18 -17.44
CA VAL A 139 -7.33 13.78 -16.42
C VAL A 139 -7.98 13.03 -15.27
N ILE A 140 -7.34 11.92 -14.87
CA ILE A 140 -7.60 11.22 -13.62
C ILE A 140 -6.41 11.43 -12.69
N ALA A 141 -6.68 11.78 -11.44
CA ALA A 141 -5.73 11.84 -10.34
C ALA A 141 -6.04 10.74 -9.32
N ALA A 142 -5.25 9.66 -9.37
CA ALA A 142 -5.38 8.51 -8.47
C ALA A 142 -4.70 8.82 -7.12
N MET A 143 -5.49 9.03 -6.07
CA MET A 143 -5.01 9.26 -4.72
C MET A 143 -4.96 7.96 -3.91
N GLY A 144 -3.79 7.63 -3.39
CA GLY A 144 -3.53 6.41 -2.62
C GLY A 144 -3.60 6.65 -1.12
N ASP A 145 -4.62 6.14 -0.45
CA ASP A 145 -4.80 6.24 0.99
C ASP A 145 -4.72 4.87 1.69
N ASP A 146 -4.14 4.88 2.89
CA ASP A 146 -4.02 3.72 3.77
C ASP A 146 -4.69 4.04 5.12
N HIS A 147 -5.98 3.74 5.23
CA HIS A 147 -6.77 4.01 6.42
C HIS A 147 -6.38 3.12 7.61
N SER A 148 -5.78 1.96 7.37
CA SER A 148 -5.32 1.04 8.42
C SER A 148 -3.96 1.42 9.02
N GLY A 149 -3.15 2.24 8.32
CA GLY A 149 -1.83 2.66 8.78
C GLY A 149 -0.75 1.58 8.66
N GLU A 150 -0.98 0.51 7.92
CA GLU A 150 -0.02 -0.60 7.80
C GLU A 150 1.24 -0.25 7.01
N SER A 151 1.16 0.76 6.14
CA SER A 151 2.29 1.20 5.30
C SER A 151 2.51 2.73 5.33
N SER A 152 1.96 3.42 6.33
CA SER A 152 1.96 4.87 6.39
C SER A 152 2.34 5.37 7.78
N THR A 153 3.13 6.43 7.84
CA THR A 153 3.47 7.12 9.11
C THR A 153 2.36 8.05 9.59
N VAL A 154 1.42 8.42 8.70
CA VAL A 154 0.23 9.22 8.98
C VAL A 154 -0.95 8.61 8.22
N LEU A 155 -2.12 8.59 8.84
CA LEU A 155 -3.36 8.08 8.26
C LEU A 155 -4.04 9.17 7.45
N PHE A 156 -3.88 9.12 6.13
CA PHE A 156 -4.42 10.13 5.22
C PHE A 156 -5.89 9.89 4.88
N GLN A 157 -6.57 10.98 4.60
CA GLN A 157 -7.88 11.04 3.96
C GLN A 157 -7.81 12.16 2.91
N SER A 158 -7.32 11.80 1.73
CA SER A 158 -6.95 12.75 0.66
C SER A 158 -8.14 13.43 0.00
N GLU A 159 -9.36 12.92 0.18
CA GLU A 159 -10.58 13.54 -0.37
C GLU A 159 -10.74 15.01 0.03
N TYR A 160 -10.31 15.39 1.24
CA TYR A 160 -10.44 16.79 1.67
C TYR A 160 -9.53 17.74 0.89
N ALA A 161 -8.33 17.30 0.49
CA ALA A 161 -7.46 18.08 -0.36
C ALA A 161 -8.05 18.25 -1.77
N PHE A 162 -8.64 17.19 -2.33
CA PHE A 162 -9.33 17.28 -3.62
C PHE A 162 -10.61 18.13 -3.55
N LYS A 163 -11.40 17.98 -2.47
CA LYS A 163 -12.56 18.87 -2.22
C LYS A 163 -12.16 20.32 -2.17
N ASP A 164 -11.06 20.66 -1.49
CA ASP A 164 -10.55 22.01 -1.37
C ASP A 164 -10.03 22.56 -2.72
N ALA A 165 -9.44 21.71 -3.57
CA ALA A 165 -9.08 22.03 -4.96
C ALA A 165 -10.27 21.97 -5.93
N MET A 166 -11.51 21.67 -5.46
CA MET A 166 -12.73 21.52 -6.24
C MET A 166 -12.63 20.46 -7.35
N ILE A 167 -11.89 19.40 -7.12
CA ILE A 167 -11.76 18.26 -8.01
C ILE A 167 -12.83 17.22 -7.64
N PRO A 168 -13.74 16.84 -8.56
CA PRO A 168 -14.72 15.78 -8.33
C PRO A 168 -14.05 14.44 -7.99
N ILE A 169 -14.66 13.66 -7.07
CA ILE A 169 -14.03 12.46 -6.50
C ILE A 169 -14.90 11.24 -6.75
N LEU A 170 -14.35 10.25 -7.47
CA LEU A 170 -14.93 8.92 -7.64
C LEU A 170 -14.32 7.96 -6.62
N SER A 171 -15.19 7.17 -5.96
CA SER A 171 -14.78 6.22 -4.91
C SER A 171 -15.15 4.78 -5.29
N PRO A 172 -14.25 4.03 -5.95
CA PRO A 172 -14.49 2.64 -6.34
C PRO A 172 -14.50 1.71 -5.12
N SER A 173 -15.37 0.69 -5.15
CA SER A 173 -15.49 -0.30 -4.08
C SER A 173 -14.50 -1.44 -4.19
N GLY A 174 -14.18 -1.91 -5.40
CA GLY A 174 -13.30 -3.03 -5.68
C GLY A 174 -12.59 -2.86 -7.01
N VAL A 175 -11.89 -3.90 -7.45
CA VAL A 175 -11.04 -3.87 -8.65
C VAL A 175 -11.84 -3.63 -9.93
N GLN A 176 -13.06 -4.16 -10.02
CA GLN A 176 -13.94 -3.90 -11.16
C GLN A 176 -14.22 -2.42 -11.34
N GLU A 177 -14.54 -1.72 -10.25
CA GLU A 177 -14.86 -0.29 -10.31
C GLU A 177 -13.64 0.59 -10.50
N LEU A 178 -12.42 0.12 -10.20
CA LEU A 178 -11.21 0.84 -10.61
C LEU A 178 -11.13 0.98 -12.12
N ILE A 179 -11.51 -0.06 -12.89
CA ILE A 179 -11.60 0.04 -14.36
C ILE A 179 -12.79 0.95 -14.75
N ASP A 180 -13.97 0.64 -14.26
CA ASP A 180 -15.20 1.30 -14.66
C ASP A 180 -15.16 2.80 -14.35
N TYR A 181 -14.71 3.19 -13.14
CA TYR A 181 -14.62 4.59 -12.73
C TYR A 181 -13.45 5.34 -13.38
N SER A 182 -12.38 4.64 -13.80
CA SER A 182 -11.36 5.26 -14.63
C SER A 182 -11.93 5.68 -15.98
N ILE A 183 -12.68 4.81 -16.65
CA ILE A 183 -13.32 5.11 -17.94
C ILE A 183 -14.38 6.22 -17.81
N LEU A 184 -15.24 6.14 -16.80
CA LEU A 184 -16.20 7.20 -16.46
C LEU A 184 -15.51 8.50 -16.08
N GLY A 185 -14.40 8.43 -15.37
CA GLY A 185 -13.61 9.59 -14.93
C GLY A 185 -13.01 10.37 -16.11
N TRP A 186 -12.41 9.73 -17.10
CA TRP A 186 -11.95 10.42 -18.31
C TRP A 186 -13.11 11.02 -19.10
N ALA A 187 -14.22 10.29 -19.24
CA ALA A 187 -15.41 10.81 -19.90
C ALA A 187 -15.99 12.04 -19.18
N LEU A 188 -16.10 11.98 -17.85
CA LEU A 188 -16.52 13.09 -16.99
C LEU A 188 -15.58 14.28 -17.12
N SER A 189 -14.26 14.03 -17.06
CA SER A 189 -13.24 15.06 -17.18
C SER A 189 -13.34 15.80 -18.52
N ARG A 190 -13.50 15.07 -19.63
CA ARG A 190 -13.72 15.63 -20.98
C ARG A 190 -15.02 16.41 -21.09
N TYR A 191 -16.08 15.90 -20.45
CA TYR A 191 -17.40 16.51 -20.51
C TYR A 191 -17.47 17.83 -19.73
N ALA A 192 -16.93 17.86 -18.53
CA ALA A 192 -17.02 18.99 -17.61
C ALA A 192 -15.78 19.90 -17.58
N GLY A 193 -14.69 19.49 -18.25
CA GLY A 193 -13.45 20.27 -18.28
C GLY A 193 -12.75 20.38 -16.93
N VAL A 194 -12.81 19.33 -16.11
CA VAL A 194 -12.22 19.27 -14.75
C VAL A 194 -11.26 18.10 -14.63
N TRP A 195 -10.32 18.16 -13.69
CA TRP A 195 -9.63 16.97 -13.21
C TRP A 195 -10.61 16.09 -12.43
N VAL A 196 -10.37 14.78 -12.36
CA VAL A 196 -11.22 13.85 -11.61
C VAL A 196 -10.34 13.04 -10.68
N GLY A 197 -10.63 13.09 -9.38
CA GLY A 197 -10.00 12.27 -8.37
C GLY A 197 -10.54 10.85 -8.40
N LEU A 198 -9.65 9.87 -8.33
CA LEU A 198 -9.99 8.46 -8.17
C LEU A 198 -9.41 7.97 -6.85
N LYS A 199 -10.26 7.59 -5.91
CA LYS A 199 -9.82 7.09 -4.61
C LYS A 199 -9.29 5.66 -4.74
N CYS A 200 -8.00 5.49 -4.50
CA CYS A 200 -7.32 4.20 -4.50
C CYS A 200 -6.97 3.81 -3.06
N LEU A 201 -7.98 3.33 -2.33
CA LEU A 201 -7.77 2.86 -0.96
C LEU A 201 -7.01 1.54 -0.98
N LYS A 202 -6.15 1.29 0.01
CA LYS A 202 -5.34 0.08 0.11
C LYS A 202 -6.16 -1.20 -0.11
N ASP A 203 -7.32 -1.30 0.54
CA ASP A 203 -8.22 -2.45 0.42
C ASP A 203 -8.78 -2.68 -1.01
N THR A 204 -8.77 -1.67 -1.87
CA THR A 204 -9.22 -1.79 -3.26
C THR A 204 -8.06 -1.96 -4.24
N ILE A 205 -6.95 -1.23 -4.04
CA ILE A 205 -5.83 -1.23 -5.00
C ILE A 205 -4.90 -2.44 -4.84
N ASP A 206 -4.73 -2.96 -3.61
CA ASP A 206 -3.95 -4.16 -3.33
C ASP A 206 -4.79 -5.46 -3.49
N ALA A 207 -6.10 -5.32 -3.74
CA ALA A 207 -6.98 -6.45 -4.01
C ALA A 207 -6.73 -7.05 -5.40
N THR A 208 -6.85 -8.38 -5.52
CA THR A 208 -6.83 -9.13 -6.78
C THR A 208 -8.19 -9.80 -6.96
N GLU A 209 -8.84 -9.56 -8.10
CA GLU A 209 -10.18 -10.08 -8.40
C GLU A 209 -10.28 -10.58 -9.84
N VAL A 210 -11.27 -11.46 -10.08
CA VAL A 210 -11.73 -11.80 -11.43
C VAL A 210 -12.74 -10.74 -11.86
N VAL A 211 -12.41 -9.97 -12.92
CA VAL A 211 -13.22 -8.85 -13.40
C VAL A 211 -13.60 -8.99 -14.87
N ASP A 212 -14.67 -8.31 -15.27
CA ASP A 212 -14.99 -8.10 -16.69
C ASP A 212 -14.19 -6.91 -17.23
N GLY A 213 -13.12 -7.22 -17.96
CA GLY A 213 -12.23 -6.25 -18.60
C GLY A 213 -12.63 -5.86 -20.03
N SER A 214 -13.87 -6.11 -20.45
CA SER A 214 -14.33 -5.81 -21.81
C SER A 214 -14.32 -4.31 -22.10
N PRO A 215 -13.74 -3.84 -23.22
CA PRO A 215 -13.68 -2.42 -23.57
C PRO A 215 -15.07 -1.77 -23.74
N ASP A 216 -16.06 -2.54 -24.19
CA ASP A 216 -17.42 -2.07 -24.48
C ASP A 216 -18.42 -2.34 -23.33
N LYS A 217 -17.93 -2.76 -22.14
CA LYS A 217 -18.81 -3.04 -20.97
C LYS A 217 -19.64 -1.82 -20.58
N LEU A 218 -19.05 -0.63 -20.59
CA LEU A 218 -19.72 0.61 -20.17
C LEU A 218 -20.23 1.39 -21.37
N LYS A 219 -21.52 1.72 -21.34
CA LYS A 219 -22.13 2.69 -22.25
C LYS A 219 -22.16 4.05 -21.55
N ILE A 220 -21.39 5.01 -22.05
CA ILE A 220 -21.33 6.36 -21.50
C ILE A 220 -22.41 7.22 -22.14
N ILE A 221 -23.17 7.94 -21.31
CA ILE A 221 -24.19 8.89 -21.72
C ILE A 221 -23.63 10.31 -21.50
N TYR A 222 -23.57 11.10 -22.57
CA TYR A 222 -23.24 12.51 -22.49
C TYR A 222 -24.54 13.31 -22.44
N PRO A 223 -24.89 13.91 -21.29
CA PRO A 223 -26.12 14.68 -21.16
C PRO A 223 -26.12 15.92 -22.05
N GLU A 224 -27.27 16.35 -22.53
CA GLU A 224 -27.40 17.67 -23.17
C GLU A 224 -26.95 18.75 -22.17
N ASN A 225 -26.05 19.64 -22.58
CA ASN A 225 -25.57 20.75 -21.79
C ASN A 225 -25.85 22.06 -22.56
N PRO A 226 -26.37 23.11 -21.92
CA PRO A 226 -26.51 24.42 -22.54
C PRO A 226 -25.17 24.99 -23.02
N VAL A 227 -24.05 24.52 -22.41
CA VAL A 227 -22.68 24.84 -22.84
C VAL A 227 -22.19 23.75 -23.79
N LYS A 228 -21.74 24.14 -24.99
CA LYS A 228 -21.24 23.19 -25.99
C LYS A 228 -20.00 22.43 -25.48
N ARG A 229 -19.87 21.19 -25.92
CA ARG A 229 -18.68 20.37 -25.61
C ARG A 229 -17.42 21.08 -26.07
N GLY A 230 -16.45 21.26 -25.15
CA GLY A 230 -15.20 21.96 -25.39
C GLY A 230 -15.20 23.43 -24.91
N GLU A 231 -16.37 24.05 -24.70
CA GLU A 231 -16.42 25.40 -24.11
C GLU A 231 -16.06 25.43 -22.63
N LEU A 232 -16.09 24.28 -21.94
CA LEU A 232 -15.62 24.10 -20.57
C LEU A 232 -14.14 23.74 -20.49
N SER A 233 -13.49 23.48 -21.64
CA SER A 233 -12.09 23.04 -21.71
C SER A 233 -11.10 24.19 -21.44
N ILE A 234 -9.84 23.80 -21.19
CA ILE A 234 -8.72 24.74 -21.05
C ILE A 234 -8.56 25.64 -22.27
N ARG A 235 -8.22 26.87 -22.09
CA ARG A 235 -8.05 27.87 -23.16
C ARG A 235 -7.00 28.92 -22.84
N VAL A 236 -6.48 29.61 -23.86
CA VAL A 236 -5.59 30.72 -23.72
C VAL A 236 -6.38 31.98 -23.32
N GLY A 237 -5.78 32.82 -22.51
CA GLY A 237 -6.32 34.15 -22.20
C GLY A 237 -7.41 34.20 -21.10
N ASP A 238 -7.65 33.09 -20.40
CA ASP A 238 -8.56 33.08 -19.26
C ASP A 238 -8.02 33.91 -18.07
N THR A 239 -8.88 34.70 -17.48
CA THR A 239 -8.58 35.35 -16.21
C THR A 239 -8.94 34.45 -15.02
N PRO A 240 -8.30 34.63 -13.85
CA PRO A 240 -8.65 33.83 -12.64
C PRO A 240 -10.14 33.92 -12.29
N HIS A 241 -10.77 35.09 -12.40
CA HIS A 241 -12.19 35.29 -12.15
C HIS A 241 -13.08 34.49 -13.14
N ALA A 242 -12.72 34.53 -14.44
CA ALA A 242 -13.47 33.74 -15.44
C ALA A 242 -13.35 32.24 -15.23
N GLN A 243 -12.19 31.77 -14.79
CA GLN A 243 -11.98 30.36 -14.44
C GLN A 243 -12.81 29.95 -13.22
N GLU A 244 -12.81 30.75 -12.15
CA GLU A 244 -13.58 30.51 -10.93
C GLU A 244 -15.09 30.53 -11.23
N GLU A 245 -15.59 31.55 -11.91
CA GLU A 245 -17.00 31.64 -12.30
C GLU A 245 -17.44 30.42 -13.12
N ARG A 246 -16.64 30.03 -14.11
CA ARG A 246 -16.91 28.87 -14.96
C ARG A 246 -16.89 27.57 -14.14
N LEU A 247 -15.96 27.42 -13.20
CA LEU A 247 -15.90 26.26 -12.34
C LEU A 247 -17.17 26.10 -11.50
N HIS A 248 -17.58 27.16 -10.82
CA HIS A 248 -18.74 27.12 -9.94
C HIS A 248 -20.07 27.06 -10.70
N ARG A 249 -20.24 27.86 -11.76
CA ARG A 249 -21.53 28.04 -12.41
C ARG A 249 -21.78 27.08 -13.56
N GLN A 250 -20.72 26.47 -14.12
CA GLN A 250 -20.86 25.62 -15.32
C GLN A 250 -20.26 24.24 -15.13
N LYS A 251 -19.01 24.10 -14.71
CA LYS A 251 -18.30 22.82 -14.62
C LYS A 251 -18.87 21.94 -13.52
N LEU A 252 -19.00 22.40 -12.28
CA LEU A 252 -19.55 21.59 -11.17
C LEU A 252 -21.03 21.21 -11.39
N PRO A 253 -21.93 22.03 -11.91
CA PRO A 253 -23.24 21.60 -12.37
C PRO A 253 -23.21 20.52 -13.46
N ALA A 254 -22.29 20.63 -14.44
CA ALA A 254 -22.10 19.60 -15.48
C ALA A 254 -21.65 18.26 -14.88
N VAL A 255 -20.74 18.28 -13.90
CA VAL A 255 -20.32 17.09 -13.17
C VAL A 255 -21.50 16.36 -12.54
N LYS A 256 -22.38 17.07 -11.82
CA LYS A 256 -23.56 16.48 -11.18
C LYS A 256 -24.54 15.90 -12.22
N LYS A 257 -24.76 16.62 -13.32
CA LYS A 257 -25.63 16.14 -14.42
C LYS A 257 -25.09 14.87 -15.05
N PHE A 258 -23.78 14.81 -15.32
CA PHE A 258 -23.14 13.62 -15.85
C PHE A 258 -23.27 12.42 -14.88
N ALA A 259 -23.07 12.65 -13.58
CA ALA A 259 -23.20 11.60 -12.57
C ALA A 259 -24.60 11.00 -12.51
N LEU A 260 -25.63 11.85 -12.59
CA LEU A 260 -27.03 11.44 -12.58
C LEU A 260 -27.37 10.54 -13.79
N GLU A 261 -27.04 11.00 -15.00
CA GLU A 261 -27.39 10.28 -16.24
C GLU A 261 -26.61 8.95 -16.39
N ASN A 262 -25.37 8.91 -15.91
CA ASN A 262 -24.55 7.70 -15.93
C ASN A 262 -24.74 6.80 -14.70
N LYS A 263 -25.66 7.15 -13.80
CA LYS A 263 -25.98 6.38 -12.58
C LYS A 263 -24.74 5.98 -11.79
N ILE A 264 -23.82 6.94 -11.64
CA ILE A 264 -22.61 6.76 -10.83
C ILE A 264 -23.01 6.46 -9.39
N ASP A 265 -24.03 7.18 -8.89
CA ASP A 265 -24.74 6.86 -7.65
C ASP A 265 -25.94 5.97 -7.98
N ARG A 266 -26.18 4.91 -7.20
CA ARG A 266 -27.18 3.90 -7.53
C ARG A 266 -27.76 3.18 -6.32
N GLU A 267 -28.96 2.64 -6.49
CA GLU A 267 -29.57 1.76 -5.51
C GLU A 267 -28.86 0.40 -5.47
N GLY A 268 -28.67 -0.13 -4.26
CA GLY A 268 -28.34 -1.53 -4.02
C GLY A 268 -29.62 -2.34 -3.82
N PHE A 269 -30.14 -2.40 -2.60
CA PHE A 269 -31.50 -2.90 -2.37
C PHE A 269 -32.50 -1.89 -2.89
N LYS A 270 -33.32 -2.35 -3.87
CA LYS A 270 -34.30 -1.49 -4.55
C LYS A 270 -35.32 -0.90 -3.57
N LYS A 271 -35.58 0.37 -3.71
CA LYS A 271 -36.63 1.06 -2.97
C LYS A 271 -38.00 0.60 -3.37
N THR A 272 -38.87 0.40 -2.40
CA THR A 272 -40.29 0.03 -2.59
C THR A 272 -41.20 1.03 -1.85
N LYS A 273 -42.51 0.89 -2.00
CA LYS A 273 -43.49 1.70 -1.23
C LYS A 273 -43.41 1.43 0.28
N LEU A 274 -42.91 0.27 0.66
CA LEU A 274 -42.73 -0.12 2.08
C LEU A 274 -41.45 0.47 2.68
N SER A 275 -40.49 0.91 1.88
CA SER A 275 -39.19 1.38 2.37
C SER A 275 -39.35 2.62 3.24
N LYS A 276 -38.83 2.51 4.48
CA LYS A 276 -38.80 3.58 5.50
C LYS A 276 -37.40 3.82 6.01
N ILE A 277 -36.50 2.87 5.84
CA ILE A 277 -35.13 2.91 6.33
C ILE A 277 -34.18 2.82 5.13
N GLY A 278 -33.22 3.73 5.06
CA GLY A 278 -32.20 3.74 4.03
C GLY A 278 -30.80 3.59 4.62
N ILE A 279 -29.90 2.90 3.91
CA ILE A 279 -28.47 2.85 4.22
C ILE A 279 -27.72 3.51 3.07
N ILE A 280 -26.78 4.41 3.39
CA ILE A 280 -25.88 5.05 2.41
C ILE A 280 -24.45 4.72 2.75
N SER A 281 -23.66 4.35 1.76
CA SER A 281 -22.19 4.22 1.87
C SER A 281 -21.50 4.35 0.52
N SER A 282 -20.17 4.31 0.50
CA SER A 282 -19.34 4.42 -0.71
C SER A 282 -18.06 3.61 -0.62
N GLY A 283 -17.41 3.40 -1.75
CA GLY A 283 -16.09 2.77 -1.81
C GLY A 283 -16.01 1.43 -1.06
N LYS A 284 -14.93 1.21 -0.33
CA LYS A 284 -14.75 0.02 0.52
C LYS A 284 -15.91 -0.20 1.47
N SER A 285 -16.38 0.87 2.14
CA SER A 285 -17.47 0.77 3.12
C SER A 285 -18.79 0.27 2.51
N TRP A 286 -18.98 0.40 1.19
CA TRP A 286 -20.11 -0.22 0.53
C TRP A 286 -20.06 -1.74 0.61
N LEU A 287 -18.90 -2.35 0.30
CA LEU A 287 -18.72 -3.81 0.40
C LEU A 287 -18.78 -4.29 1.87
N ASP A 288 -18.28 -3.49 2.80
CA ASP A 288 -18.39 -3.78 4.24
C ASP A 288 -19.86 -3.79 4.70
N VAL A 289 -20.69 -2.89 4.18
CA VAL A 289 -22.15 -2.85 4.44
C VAL A 289 -22.83 -4.08 3.85
N GLU A 290 -22.52 -4.45 2.60
CA GLU A 290 -23.05 -5.67 1.99
C GLU A 290 -22.71 -6.90 2.82
N HIS A 291 -21.46 -7.02 3.25
CA HIS A 291 -21.02 -8.09 4.15
C HIS A 291 -21.70 -8.01 5.54
N ALA A 292 -21.88 -6.82 6.09
CA ALA A 292 -22.60 -6.64 7.36
C ALA A 292 -24.06 -7.08 7.27
N LEU A 293 -24.74 -6.80 6.14
CA LEU A 293 -26.10 -7.26 5.90
C LEU A 293 -26.18 -8.78 5.73
N GLU A 294 -25.17 -9.39 5.07
CA GLU A 294 -25.05 -10.85 5.01
C GLU A 294 -24.87 -11.47 6.41
N LEU A 295 -24.02 -10.88 7.26
CA LEU A 295 -23.86 -11.29 8.65
C LEU A 295 -25.15 -11.20 9.47
N LEU A 296 -26.07 -10.31 9.12
CA LEU A 296 -27.40 -10.19 9.71
C LEU A 296 -28.43 -11.12 9.07
N ASN A 297 -28.07 -11.88 8.03
CA ASN A 297 -28.98 -12.66 7.17
C ASN A 297 -30.07 -11.79 6.50
N ILE A 298 -29.72 -10.56 6.10
CA ILE A 298 -30.59 -9.65 5.37
C ILE A 298 -30.21 -9.71 3.89
N ASP A 299 -30.97 -10.46 3.12
CA ASP A 299 -30.92 -10.48 1.66
C ASP A 299 -31.92 -9.49 1.04
N SER A 300 -32.07 -9.50 -0.29
CA SER A 300 -32.96 -8.57 -1.00
C SER A 300 -34.44 -8.77 -0.65
N GLU A 301 -34.89 -9.99 -0.36
CA GLU A 301 -36.29 -10.27 0.00
C GLU A 301 -36.56 -9.84 1.45
N THR A 302 -35.66 -10.20 2.37
CA THR A 302 -35.74 -9.74 3.77
C THR A 302 -35.70 -8.22 3.86
N ALA A 303 -34.83 -7.57 3.09
CA ALA A 303 -34.74 -6.09 3.05
C ALA A 303 -36.07 -5.46 2.60
N LYS A 304 -36.73 -6.04 1.59
CA LYS A 304 -38.03 -5.59 1.12
C LYS A 304 -39.10 -5.75 2.18
N GLU A 305 -39.13 -6.90 2.87
CA GLU A 305 -40.12 -7.18 3.93
C GLU A 305 -39.99 -6.20 5.11
N ILE A 306 -38.76 -5.90 5.53
CA ILE A 306 -38.51 -4.98 6.65
C ILE A 306 -38.50 -3.50 6.25
N GLY A 307 -38.75 -3.19 4.97
CA GLY A 307 -38.75 -1.83 4.45
C GLY A 307 -37.39 -1.15 4.40
N LEU A 308 -36.31 -1.93 4.20
CA LEU A 308 -34.95 -1.44 4.05
C LEU A 308 -34.62 -1.21 2.56
N THR A 309 -33.90 -0.14 2.27
CA THR A 309 -33.27 0.13 0.97
C THR A 309 -31.84 0.60 1.17
N SER A 310 -30.99 0.49 0.15
CA SER A 310 -29.61 0.98 0.23
C SER A 310 -29.25 1.82 -1.01
N TYR A 311 -28.36 2.78 -0.84
CA TYR A 311 -27.91 3.68 -1.88
C TYR A 311 -26.39 3.83 -1.84
N LYS A 312 -25.74 3.51 -2.94
CA LYS A 312 -24.33 3.65 -3.13
C LYS A 312 -24.00 5.01 -3.71
N ILE A 313 -23.13 5.76 -3.03
CA ILE A 313 -22.54 6.97 -3.57
C ILE A 313 -21.21 6.60 -4.27
N GLY A 314 -21.15 6.82 -5.57
CA GLY A 314 -19.93 6.63 -6.36
C GLY A 314 -19.16 7.93 -6.55
N LEU A 315 -19.88 9.08 -6.70
CA LEU A 315 -19.31 10.42 -6.73
C LEU A 315 -19.41 11.04 -5.33
N VAL A 316 -18.38 10.86 -4.50
CA VAL A 316 -18.40 11.28 -3.09
C VAL A 316 -18.27 12.78 -2.90
N TRP A 317 -17.80 13.48 -3.91
CA TRP A 317 -17.82 14.95 -3.97
C TRP A 317 -17.75 15.44 -5.43
N PRO A 318 -18.56 16.43 -5.79
CA PRO A 318 -19.81 16.88 -5.12
C PRO A 318 -20.93 15.86 -5.32
N ILE A 319 -21.65 15.52 -4.25
CA ILE A 319 -22.77 14.56 -4.33
C ILE A 319 -23.86 15.12 -5.27
N GLU A 320 -24.44 14.25 -6.11
CA GLU A 320 -25.56 14.59 -6.99
C GLU A 320 -26.88 14.69 -6.19
N PRO A 321 -27.50 15.90 -6.11
CA PRO A 321 -28.60 16.13 -5.18
C PRO A 321 -29.94 15.55 -5.63
N ASN A 322 -30.22 15.43 -6.94
CA ASN A 322 -31.55 15.05 -7.44
C ASN A 322 -31.81 13.56 -7.28
N GLY A 323 -30.86 12.72 -7.64
CA GLY A 323 -30.91 11.28 -7.41
C GLY A 323 -31.06 10.94 -5.93
N LEU A 324 -30.24 11.60 -5.08
CA LEU A 324 -30.31 11.42 -3.63
C LEU A 324 -31.66 11.84 -3.06
N LYS A 325 -32.20 13.03 -3.41
CA LYS A 325 -33.51 13.49 -2.95
C LYS A 325 -34.64 12.57 -3.40
N ASN A 326 -34.63 12.10 -4.65
CA ASN A 326 -35.60 11.19 -5.18
C ASN A 326 -35.58 9.83 -4.45
N TRP A 327 -34.38 9.32 -4.17
CA TRP A 327 -34.24 8.10 -3.40
C TRP A 327 -34.69 8.30 -1.93
N ALA A 328 -34.32 9.39 -1.29
CA ALA A 328 -34.63 9.67 0.12
C ALA A 328 -36.13 9.96 0.35
N LYS A 329 -36.88 10.34 -0.68
CA LYS A 329 -38.31 10.72 -0.55
C LYS A 329 -39.13 9.63 0.14
N GLY A 330 -39.76 9.93 1.27
CA GLY A 330 -40.60 9.03 2.04
C GLY A 330 -39.87 8.08 2.99
N LEU A 331 -38.53 8.12 3.06
CA LEU A 331 -37.74 7.47 4.12
C LEU A 331 -37.93 8.23 5.43
N LYS A 332 -37.98 7.51 6.53
CA LYS A 332 -38.01 8.08 7.91
C LYS A 332 -36.63 8.15 8.52
N THR A 333 -35.76 7.21 8.16
CA THR A 333 -34.43 7.05 8.73
C THR A 333 -33.42 6.79 7.62
N ILE A 334 -32.25 7.43 7.71
CA ILE A 334 -31.10 7.16 6.88
C ILE A 334 -29.90 6.88 7.79
N ILE A 335 -29.20 5.77 7.54
CA ILE A 335 -27.97 5.37 8.19
C ILE A 335 -26.83 5.60 7.20
N ILE A 336 -25.88 6.47 7.56
CA ILE A 336 -24.72 6.78 6.71
C ILE A 336 -23.51 6.07 7.30
N ILE A 337 -22.90 5.17 6.51
CA ILE A 337 -21.69 4.45 6.91
C ILE A 337 -20.54 4.99 6.06
N GLU A 338 -19.68 5.74 6.73
CA GLU A 338 -18.54 6.43 6.15
C GLU A 338 -17.31 6.22 7.05
N GLU A 339 -16.19 5.88 6.44
CA GLU A 339 -14.92 5.67 7.13
C GLU A 339 -14.15 6.98 7.26
N LYS A 340 -13.50 7.22 8.39
CA LYS A 340 -12.81 8.48 8.73
C LYS A 340 -13.80 9.65 8.94
N ARG A 341 -13.41 10.86 8.51
CA ARG A 341 -14.22 12.08 8.70
C ARG A 341 -15.44 12.11 7.76
N LYS A 342 -16.47 12.77 8.18
CA LYS A 342 -17.81 12.82 7.59
C LYS A 342 -17.91 13.72 6.33
N LEU A 343 -17.26 13.33 5.24
CA LEU A 343 -17.32 14.05 3.96
C LEU A 343 -18.70 13.94 3.30
N MET A 344 -19.27 12.75 3.27
CA MET A 344 -20.60 12.52 2.66
C MET A 344 -21.72 12.94 3.61
N GLU A 345 -21.63 12.64 4.89
CA GLU A 345 -22.67 12.94 5.88
C GLU A 345 -23.03 14.44 5.90
N GLU A 346 -22.02 15.32 5.87
CA GLU A 346 -22.23 16.77 5.82
C GLU A 346 -22.98 17.20 4.56
N GLN A 347 -22.58 16.68 3.40
CA GLN A 347 -23.24 17.00 2.12
C GLN A 347 -24.68 16.47 2.10
N ILE A 348 -24.90 15.23 2.56
CA ILE A 348 -26.24 14.60 2.60
C ILE A 348 -27.19 15.40 3.50
N LYS A 349 -26.73 15.79 4.70
CA LYS A 349 -27.50 16.64 5.62
C LYS A 349 -27.88 17.97 4.96
N ASN A 350 -26.94 18.63 4.29
CA ASN A 350 -27.20 19.90 3.57
C ASN A 350 -28.19 19.70 2.40
N ILE A 351 -28.08 18.61 1.64
CA ILE A 351 -28.96 18.32 0.49
C ILE A 351 -30.39 18.04 0.96
N LEU A 352 -30.54 17.32 2.08
CA LEU A 352 -31.86 16.91 2.61
C LEU A 352 -32.47 17.91 3.57
N PHE A 353 -31.71 18.94 4.01
CA PHE A 353 -32.23 19.99 4.87
C PHE A 353 -33.39 20.74 4.20
N GLY A 354 -34.49 20.93 4.95
CA GLY A 354 -35.69 21.64 4.45
C GLY A 354 -36.50 20.87 3.42
N THR A 355 -36.19 19.58 3.15
CA THR A 355 -37.06 18.74 2.31
C THR A 355 -38.31 18.31 3.09
N GLU A 356 -39.42 18.08 2.36
CA GLU A 356 -40.65 17.54 2.96
C GLU A 356 -40.35 16.17 3.61
N ASN A 357 -40.81 16.00 4.87
CA ASN A 357 -40.56 14.78 5.66
C ASN A 357 -39.05 14.41 5.78
N GLN A 358 -38.24 15.39 6.17
CA GLN A 358 -36.80 15.20 6.39
C GLN A 358 -36.52 13.97 7.24
N PRO A 359 -35.71 12.99 6.74
CA PRO A 359 -35.41 11.78 7.49
C PRO A 359 -34.48 12.05 8.70
N GLN A 360 -34.60 11.23 9.74
CA GLN A 360 -33.61 11.17 10.80
C GLN A 360 -32.32 10.57 10.24
N ILE A 361 -31.17 11.20 10.51
CA ILE A 361 -29.87 10.77 9.99
C ILE A 361 -29.01 10.26 11.13
N PHE A 362 -28.59 9.00 11.01
CA PHE A 362 -27.58 8.34 11.82
C PHE A 362 -26.28 8.26 11.01
N GLY A 363 -25.19 8.76 11.53
CA GLY A 363 -23.88 8.75 10.87
C GLY A 363 -22.76 8.53 11.88
N GLU A 364 -21.76 9.42 11.94
CA GLU A 364 -20.72 9.38 12.97
C GLU A 364 -21.35 9.32 14.38
N ARG A 365 -22.48 10.01 14.56
CA ARG A 365 -23.21 10.07 15.84
C ARG A 365 -24.66 9.65 15.67
N ASP A 366 -25.22 9.15 16.77
CA ASP A 366 -26.65 8.91 16.89
C ASP A 366 -27.44 10.22 17.14
N LEU A 367 -28.76 10.12 17.26
CA LEU A 367 -29.62 11.29 17.51
C LEU A 367 -29.42 11.95 18.89
N GLN A 368 -28.79 11.25 19.82
CA GLN A 368 -28.45 11.73 21.17
C GLN A 368 -27.05 12.35 21.24
N GLY A 369 -26.30 12.31 20.13
CA GLY A 369 -24.93 12.80 20.05
C GLY A 369 -23.85 11.80 20.46
N ASN A 370 -24.20 10.55 20.77
CA ASN A 370 -23.21 9.50 21.08
C ASN A 370 -22.52 9.03 19.82
N LEU A 371 -21.23 8.70 19.92
CA LEU A 371 -20.45 8.13 18.81
C LEU A 371 -21.06 6.79 18.38
N LEU A 372 -21.47 6.70 17.11
CA LEU A 372 -22.04 5.50 16.51
C LEU A 372 -21.00 4.79 15.65
N PHE A 373 -20.47 5.47 14.63
CA PHE A 373 -19.36 4.96 13.81
C PHE A 373 -18.10 5.77 14.10
N LYS A 374 -17.02 5.09 14.47
CA LYS A 374 -15.73 5.72 14.77
C LYS A 374 -15.15 6.43 13.54
N ASN A 375 -14.46 7.54 13.80
CA ASN A 375 -13.81 8.35 12.76
C ASN A 375 -12.27 8.15 12.69
N GLU A 376 -11.75 7.19 13.43
CA GLU A 376 -10.36 6.72 13.37
C GLU A 376 -10.25 5.26 12.89
N GLY A 377 -9.10 4.90 12.36
CA GLY A 377 -8.83 3.54 11.84
C GLY A 377 -9.73 3.13 10.69
N VAL A 378 -10.09 1.87 10.62
CA VAL A 378 -10.99 1.25 9.63
C VAL A 378 -12.26 0.75 10.33
N LEU A 379 -13.37 0.74 9.61
CA LEU A 379 -14.61 0.13 10.08
C LEU A 379 -14.58 -1.38 9.77
N GLU A 380 -15.11 -2.16 10.71
CA GLU A 380 -15.18 -3.62 10.58
C GLU A 380 -16.62 -4.06 10.31
N PRO A 381 -16.86 -5.00 9.38
CA PRO A 381 -18.23 -5.44 9.03
C PRO A 381 -19.04 -5.93 10.23
N VAL A 382 -18.41 -6.58 11.23
CA VAL A 382 -19.10 -7.04 12.44
C VAL A 382 -19.58 -5.88 13.29
N ASP A 383 -18.78 -4.81 13.45
CA ASP A 383 -19.22 -3.62 14.20
C ASP A 383 -20.34 -2.89 13.45
N ILE A 384 -20.20 -2.74 12.13
CA ILE A 384 -21.23 -2.17 11.25
C ILE A 384 -22.55 -2.95 11.43
N SER A 385 -22.51 -4.29 11.38
CA SER A 385 -23.70 -5.13 11.52
C SER A 385 -24.39 -4.92 12.87
N ILE A 386 -23.64 -4.86 13.97
CA ILE A 386 -24.21 -4.62 15.30
C ILE A 386 -24.92 -3.27 15.36
N LYS A 387 -24.28 -2.21 14.82
CA LYS A 387 -24.85 -0.85 14.82
C LYS A 387 -26.12 -0.76 13.96
N ILE A 388 -26.07 -1.31 12.74
CA ILE A 388 -27.26 -1.40 11.86
C ILE A 388 -28.37 -2.15 12.59
N ALA A 389 -28.09 -3.34 13.14
CA ALA A 389 -29.09 -4.15 13.81
C ALA A 389 -29.72 -3.45 15.03
N GLN A 390 -28.91 -2.70 15.81
CA GLN A 390 -29.42 -1.92 16.95
C GLN A 390 -30.38 -0.79 16.53
N ILE A 391 -30.11 -0.14 15.39
CA ILE A 391 -30.99 0.90 14.84
C ILE A 391 -32.28 0.27 14.30
N LEU A 392 -32.15 -0.84 13.55
CA LEU A 392 -33.30 -1.57 13.01
C LEU A 392 -34.19 -2.12 14.12
N ASP A 393 -33.62 -2.73 15.16
CA ASP A 393 -34.36 -3.32 16.27
C ASP A 393 -35.24 -2.29 17.01
N LYS A 394 -34.73 -1.07 17.21
CA LYS A 394 -35.48 0.05 17.80
C LYS A 394 -36.70 0.47 16.96
N GLN A 395 -36.68 0.21 15.67
CA GLN A 395 -37.74 0.64 14.72
C GLN A 395 -38.73 -0.46 14.37
N ILE A 396 -38.25 -1.71 14.26
CA ILE A 396 -39.07 -2.84 13.76
C ILE A 396 -39.18 -4.01 14.76
N ASN A 397 -38.45 -3.97 15.89
CA ASN A 397 -38.49 -4.93 17.00
C ASN A 397 -38.51 -6.41 16.55
N LEU A 398 -37.45 -6.84 15.82
CA LEU A 398 -37.31 -8.20 15.31
C LEU A 398 -36.49 -9.07 16.26
N LYS A 399 -37.11 -10.10 16.86
CA LYS A 399 -36.42 -11.05 17.77
C LYS A 399 -35.21 -11.74 17.13
N SER A 400 -35.25 -11.98 15.81
CA SER A 400 -34.13 -12.55 15.06
C SER A 400 -32.88 -11.64 15.08
N LEU A 401 -33.05 -10.33 14.98
CA LEU A 401 -31.96 -9.35 15.05
C LEU A 401 -31.36 -9.30 16.48
N GLN A 402 -32.18 -9.37 17.53
CA GLN A 402 -31.69 -9.36 18.90
C GLN A 402 -30.77 -10.54 19.17
N ASN A 403 -31.18 -11.75 18.77
CA ASN A 403 -30.33 -12.95 18.87
C ASN A 403 -29.03 -12.80 18.08
N ARG A 404 -29.10 -12.20 16.90
CA ARG A 404 -27.93 -12.00 16.04
C ARG A 404 -26.95 -10.98 16.65
N ILE A 405 -27.44 -9.90 17.25
CA ILE A 405 -26.62 -8.92 17.97
C ILE A 405 -25.83 -9.60 19.10
N ILE A 406 -26.43 -10.49 19.86
CA ILE A 406 -25.75 -11.23 20.95
C ILE A 406 -24.59 -12.04 20.39
N LEU A 407 -24.85 -12.86 19.34
CA LEU A 407 -23.83 -13.68 18.70
C LEU A 407 -22.66 -12.84 18.12
N LEU A 408 -22.98 -11.71 17.49
CA LEU A 408 -21.96 -10.84 16.90
C LEU A 408 -21.13 -10.11 17.96
N LYS A 409 -21.75 -9.69 19.09
CA LYS A 409 -21.03 -9.10 20.22
C LYS A 409 -20.05 -10.09 20.88
N GLU A 410 -20.38 -11.37 20.90
CA GLU A 410 -19.47 -12.41 21.41
C GLU A 410 -18.20 -12.50 20.56
N LEU A 411 -18.29 -12.27 19.24
CA LEU A 411 -17.12 -12.26 18.36
C LEU A 411 -16.18 -11.08 18.63
N LEU A 412 -16.72 -9.92 19.03
CA LEU A 412 -15.92 -8.73 19.35
C LEU A 412 -15.32 -8.78 20.77
N SER A 413 -15.79 -9.69 21.62
CA SER A 413 -15.25 -9.81 22.99
C SER A 413 -13.78 -10.25 22.93
N PRO A 414 -12.87 -9.57 23.65
CA PRO A 414 -11.44 -9.92 23.64
C PRO A 414 -11.20 -11.24 24.39
N LYS A 415 -11.41 -12.37 23.71
CA LYS A 415 -11.11 -13.75 24.22
C LYS A 415 -9.79 -14.29 23.69
N SER A 416 -8.90 -13.45 23.11
CA SER A 416 -7.62 -13.92 22.64
C SER A 416 -6.52 -13.59 23.64
N ASN A 417 -6.02 -14.60 24.31
CA ASN A 417 -4.78 -14.51 25.07
C ASN A 417 -3.61 -14.80 24.11
N ALA A 418 -3.36 -13.91 23.16
CA ALA A 418 -2.14 -14.04 22.37
C ALA A 418 -0.93 -13.91 23.31
N VAL A 419 -0.04 -14.87 23.22
CA VAL A 419 1.19 -14.93 24.04
C VAL A 419 2.28 -14.07 23.43
N VAL A 420 2.10 -13.63 22.19
CA VAL A 420 3.08 -12.84 21.43
C VAL A 420 2.40 -11.66 20.75
N ASP A 421 3.15 -10.55 20.66
CA ASP A 421 2.80 -9.42 19.84
C ASP A 421 3.04 -9.70 18.35
N ASP A 422 2.56 -8.80 17.48
CA ASP A 422 2.83 -8.86 16.04
C ASP A 422 4.33 -8.79 15.75
N ARG A 423 4.76 -9.50 14.70
CA ARG A 423 6.15 -9.54 14.26
C ARG A 423 6.62 -8.17 13.75
N THR A 424 7.54 -7.55 14.47
CA THR A 424 8.11 -6.24 14.09
C THR A 424 9.01 -6.37 12.86
N PRO A 425 8.87 -5.50 11.85
CA PRO A 425 9.79 -5.43 10.71
C PRO A 425 11.22 -5.16 11.15
N TYR A 426 12.20 -5.73 10.42
CA TYR A 426 13.60 -5.61 10.75
C TYR A 426 14.48 -5.46 9.51
N PHE A 427 15.75 -5.02 9.68
CA PHE A 427 16.68 -4.91 8.56
C PHE A 427 16.94 -6.28 7.90
N CYS A 428 17.03 -6.29 6.58
CA CYS A 428 17.39 -7.49 5.82
C CYS A 428 18.77 -8.02 6.24
N SER A 429 19.01 -9.30 5.98
CA SER A 429 20.33 -9.89 6.14
C SER A 429 21.39 -9.11 5.34
N GLY A 430 22.48 -8.68 6.01
CA GLY A 430 23.54 -7.91 5.38
C GLY A 430 23.11 -6.54 4.83
N CYS A 431 22.06 -5.95 5.41
CA CYS A 431 21.55 -4.64 5.02
C CYS A 431 22.59 -3.53 5.28
N PRO A 432 22.76 -2.55 4.37
CA PRO A 432 23.61 -1.37 4.60
C PRO A 432 23.29 -0.66 5.92
N HIS A 433 22.00 -0.59 6.27
CA HIS A 433 21.53 0.12 7.45
C HIS A 433 21.96 -0.54 8.78
N ASN A 434 22.41 -1.80 8.76
CA ASN A 434 23.02 -2.43 9.93
C ASN A 434 24.25 -1.66 10.44
N SER A 435 25.01 -1.05 9.54
CA SER A 435 26.19 -0.24 9.85
C SER A 435 25.88 1.27 9.82
N SER A 436 25.20 1.74 8.77
CA SER A 436 25.02 3.17 8.49
C SER A 436 24.15 3.90 9.52
N THR A 437 23.22 3.21 10.21
CA THR A 437 22.36 3.83 11.23
C THR A 437 22.98 3.88 12.62
N LYS A 438 24.16 3.26 12.83
CA LYS A 438 24.91 3.41 14.07
C LYS A 438 25.40 4.84 14.24
N VAL A 439 25.38 5.35 15.47
CA VAL A 439 25.88 6.69 15.81
C VAL A 439 26.87 6.61 16.99
N PRO A 440 27.79 7.58 17.12
CA PRO A 440 28.70 7.65 18.27
C PRO A 440 27.94 7.81 19.58
N GLU A 441 28.57 7.41 20.67
CA GLU A 441 28.04 7.59 22.01
C GLU A 441 27.75 9.07 22.29
N GLY A 442 26.63 9.34 22.97
CA GLY A 442 26.17 10.68 23.28
C GLY A 442 25.55 11.43 22.08
N SER A 443 25.61 10.89 20.86
CA SER A 443 24.94 11.45 19.68
C SER A 443 23.47 11.03 19.64
N ARG A 444 22.63 11.89 19.07
CA ARG A 444 21.24 11.61 18.73
C ARG A 444 21.06 11.70 17.21
N ALA A 445 20.31 10.75 16.64
CA ALA A 445 19.94 10.77 15.24
C ALA A 445 18.43 10.94 15.07
N TYR A 446 18.04 11.51 13.94
CA TYR A 446 16.67 11.43 13.42
C TYR A 446 16.59 10.41 12.28
N ALA A 447 15.46 9.70 12.23
CA ALA A 447 15.12 8.89 11.09
C ALA A 447 14.59 9.76 9.94
N GLY A 448 14.68 9.25 8.71
CA GLY A 448 13.99 9.77 7.55
C GLY A 448 13.02 8.72 6.98
N ILE A 449 12.32 9.08 5.92
CA ILE A 449 11.39 8.17 5.23
C ILE A 449 12.17 7.22 4.34
N GLY A 450 12.14 5.93 4.69
CA GLY A 450 12.86 4.85 4.00
C GLY A 450 13.09 3.66 4.93
N CYS A 451 13.80 2.62 4.46
CA CYS A 451 14.08 1.43 5.30
C CYS A 451 14.79 1.78 6.62
N HIS A 452 15.59 2.83 6.65
CA HIS A 452 16.29 3.32 7.85
C HIS A 452 15.34 3.86 8.94
N TYR A 453 14.07 4.11 8.62
CA TYR A 453 13.01 4.41 9.60
C TYR A 453 12.91 3.34 10.70
N MET A 454 13.13 2.07 10.35
CA MET A 454 13.11 0.96 11.32
C MET A 454 14.14 1.10 12.46
N ALA A 455 15.13 1.99 12.33
CA ALA A 455 16.07 2.29 13.42
C ALA A 455 15.39 2.88 14.67
N LEU A 456 14.19 3.47 14.53
CA LEU A 456 13.34 3.93 15.64
C LEU A 456 12.92 2.79 16.59
N TRP A 457 12.81 1.56 16.05
CA TRP A 457 12.43 0.37 16.82
C TRP A 457 13.64 -0.42 17.32
N MET A 458 14.84 0.13 17.15
CA MET A 458 16.11 -0.47 17.54
C MET A 458 16.82 0.45 18.54
N ASP A 459 17.66 -0.14 19.39
CA ASP A 459 18.50 0.64 20.31
C ASP A 459 19.68 1.27 19.54
N ARG A 460 19.43 2.44 18.92
CA ARG A 460 20.39 3.15 18.05
C ARG A 460 20.41 4.66 18.24
N ASN A 461 19.95 5.16 19.39
CA ASN A 461 19.84 6.60 19.65
C ASN A 461 19.19 7.38 18.48
N THR A 462 18.22 6.75 17.82
CA THR A 462 17.46 7.36 16.72
C THR A 462 16.07 7.71 17.27
N GLU A 463 15.76 8.99 17.33
CA GLU A 463 14.57 9.51 18.00
C GLU A 463 13.87 10.52 17.10
N GLY A 464 12.62 10.25 16.76
CA GLY A 464 11.83 11.15 15.91
C GLY A 464 12.11 11.03 14.41
N TYR A 465 11.20 11.60 13.65
CA TYR A 465 11.23 11.64 12.18
C TYR A 465 10.40 12.82 11.67
N THR A 466 10.54 13.14 10.38
CA THR A 466 9.71 14.12 9.67
C THR A 466 9.11 13.50 8.41
N HIS A 467 8.31 14.28 7.68
CA HIS A 467 7.81 13.90 6.36
C HIS A 467 8.94 13.83 5.32
N MET A 468 8.70 13.12 4.24
CA MET A 468 9.65 12.98 3.13
C MET A 468 10.00 14.33 2.50
N GLY A 469 11.30 14.65 2.50
CA GLY A 469 11.85 15.90 1.98
C GLY A 469 12.00 17.03 3.01
N GLY A 470 11.49 16.81 4.25
CA GLY A 470 11.67 17.73 5.38
C GLY A 470 12.73 17.27 6.39
N GLU A 471 13.42 16.17 6.09
CA GLU A 471 14.40 15.57 7.01
C GLU A 471 15.51 16.58 7.39
N GLY A 472 15.68 16.79 8.69
CA GLY A 472 16.66 17.71 9.27
C GLY A 472 16.18 19.16 9.41
N ALA A 473 15.14 19.59 8.67
CA ALA A 473 14.61 20.94 8.78
C ALA A 473 14.00 21.24 10.16
N ASN A 474 13.46 20.22 10.85
CA ASN A 474 12.98 20.34 12.22
C ASN A 474 14.06 20.80 13.19
N TRP A 475 15.33 20.43 12.95
CA TRP A 475 16.45 20.89 13.76
C TRP A 475 16.70 22.39 13.65
N ILE A 476 16.35 23.01 12.54
CA ILE A 476 16.42 24.48 12.41
C ILE A 476 15.56 25.17 13.47
N GLY A 477 14.39 24.62 13.75
CA GLY A 477 13.49 25.13 14.78
C GLY A 477 13.84 24.69 16.20
N GLU A 478 14.46 23.51 16.38
CA GLU A 478 14.84 22.96 17.69
C GLU A 478 16.15 23.53 18.22
N ALA A 479 17.17 23.67 17.37
CA ALA A 479 18.54 24.03 17.76
C ALA A 479 18.65 25.31 18.62
N PRO A 480 17.93 26.41 18.31
CA PRO A 480 18.02 27.64 19.10
C PRO A 480 17.53 27.50 20.55
N PHE A 481 16.74 26.48 20.85
CA PHE A 481 16.08 26.27 22.15
C PHE A 481 16.59 25.02 22.85
N SER A 482 17.55 24.29 22.27
CA SER A 482 18.08 23.04 22.79
C SER A 482 19.45 23.28 23.44
N THR A 483 19.71 22.56 24.51
CA THR A 483 21.07 22.45 25.07
C THR A 483 21.98 21.53 24.26
N ARG A 484 21.39 20.76 23.34
CA ARG A 484 22.11 19.89 22.41
C ARG A 484 22.72 20.73 21.29
N GLU A 485 24.00 20.60 21.08
CA GLU A 485 24.72 21.38 20.08
C GLU A 485 24.69 20.79 18.68
N HIS A 486 24.42 19.48 18.54
CA HIS A 486 24.52 18.77 17.27
C HIS A 486 23.61 17.55 17.20
N ILE A 487 23.09 17.29 16.03
CA ILE A 487 22.34 16.06 15.68
C ILE A 487 22.85 15.43 14.39
N ILE A 488 22.44 14.17 14.16
CA ILE A 488 22.68 13.44 12.92
C ILE A 488 21.32 13.15 12.25
N GLN A 489 21.20 13.50 10.97
CA GLN A 489 20.01 13.21 10.19
C GLN A 489 20.27 12.11 9.18
N ASN A 490 19.57 10.98 9.30
CA ASN A 490 19.57 9.94 8.28
C ASN A 490 18.60 10.32 7.15
N MET A 491 19.06 10.25 5.88
CA MET A 491 18.26 10.54 4.69
C MET A 491 18.56 9.51 3.61
N GLY A 492 17.55 8.86 3.05
CA GLY A 492 17.74 7.94 1.91
C GLY A 492 18.06 8.71 0.62
N ASP A 493 18.75 8.06 -0.31
CA ASP A 493 19.02 8.57 -1.65
C ASP A 493 17.74 8.87 -2.45
N GLY A 494 16.71 8.04 -2.30
CA GLY A 494 15.39 8.32 -2.89
C GLY A 494 14.78 9.61 -2.39
N THR A 495 14.84 9.88 -1.08
CA THR A 495 14.36 11.14 -0.49
C THR A 495 15.22 12.34 -0.91
N TYR A 496 16.55 12.17 -0.96
CA TYR A 496 17.45 13.21 -1.44
C TYR A 496 17.05 13.67 -2.84
N ASN A 497 16.87 12.72 -3.75
CA ASN A 497 16.48 12.99 -5.14
C ASN A 497 15.06 13.57 -5.27
N HIS A 498 14.13 13.09 -4.45
CA HIS A 498 12.72 13.57 -4.44
C HIS A 498 12.61 15.06 -4.07
N SER A 499 13.19 15.45 -2.94
CA SER A 499 13.11 16.81 -2.41
C SER A 499 14.02 17.11 -1.22
N GLY A 500 14.75 16.13 -0.70
CA GLY A 500 15.56 16.25 0.52
C GLY A 500 16.70 17.29 0.41
N ILE A 501 17.19 17.56 -0.79
CA ILE A 501 18.20 18.60 -1.04
C ILE A 501 17.73 19.98 -0.56
N MET A 502 16.42 20.27 -0.58
CA MET A 502 15.87 21.56 -0.14
C MET A 502 16.00 21.74 1.37
N SER A 503 15.83 20.67 2.17
CA SER A 503 16.02 20.75 3.62
C SER A 503 17.49 20.94 4.00
N ILE A 504 18.41 20.36 3.22
CA ILE A 504 19.86 20.59 3.41
C ILE A 504 20.20 22.05 3.12
N ARG A 505 19.71 22.60 2.02
CA ARG A 505 19.89 24.03 1.66
C ARG A 505 19.34 24.96 2.74
N ALA A 506 18.17 24.64 3.30
CA ALA A 506 17.58 25.42 4.40
C ALA A 506 18.46 25.35 5.67
N SER A 507 19.00 24.18 6.00
CA SER A 507 19.93 24.01 7.13
C SER A 507 21.23 24.78 6.93
N VAL A 508 21.76 24.81 5.70
CA VAL A 508 22.95 25.63 5.36
C VAL A 508 22.64 27.12 5.54
N ALA A 509 21.50 27.58 5.03
CA ALA A 509 21.09 28.97 5.18
C ALA A 509 20.87 29.38 6.65
N ALA A 510 20.35 28.48 7.47
CA ALA A 510 20.17 28.68 8.91
C ALA A 510 21.45 28.49 9.73
N ASN A 511 22.53 28.02 9.13
CA ASN A 511 23.85 27.77 9.76
C ASN A 511 23.77 26.93 11.04
N VAL A 512 22.90 25.90 11.08
CA VAL A 512 22.73 25.00 12.21
C VAL A 512 23.78 23.90 12.20
N ASN A 513 24.15 23.38 13.39
CA ASN A 513 25.10 22.27 13.50
C ASN A 513 24.40 20.94 13.31
N ILE A 514 24.54 20.33 12.14
CA ILE A 514 23.92 19.08 11.78
C ILE A 514 24.80 18.27 10.83
N THR A 515 24.86 16.96 11.00
CA THR A 515 25.45 16.04 10.03
C THR A 515 24.37 15.27 9.30
N TYR A 516 24.22 15.51 8.01
CA TYR A 516 23.39 14.70 7.13
C TYR A 516 24.12 13.41 6.75
N LYS A 517 23.49 12.25 6.92
CA LYS A 517 23.95 10.98 6.35
C LYS A 517 23.04 10.61 5.17
N ILE A 518 23.54 10.81 3.96
CA ILE A 518 22.84 10.38 2.74
C ILE A 518 23.16 8.90 2.54
N LEU A 519 22.16 8.06 2.75
CA LEU A 519 22.27 6.60 2.75
C LEU A 519 22.06 6.09 1.31
N TYR A 520 23.10 6.27 0.47
CA TYR A 520 23.06 5.88 -0.93
C TYR A 520 23.11 4.37 -1.08
N ASN A 521 21.99 3.77 -1.47
CA ASN A 521 21.88 2.33 -1.65
C ASN A 521 21.45 1.92 -3.07
N ASP A 522 21.44 2.86 -4.00
CA ASP A 522 21.18 2.68 -5.44
C ASP A 522 19.81 2.03 -5.73
N ALA A 523 18.82 2.31 -4.91
CA ALA A 523 17.46 1.81 -5.10
C ALA A 523 16.44 2.51 -4.20
N VAL A 524 15.22 2.73 -4.69
CA VAL A 524 14.06 3.05 -3.85
C VAL A 524 13.59 1.74 -3.18
N ALA A 525 14.34 1.34 -2.13
CA ALA A 525 14.30 -0.01 -1.58
C ALA A 525 12.98 -0.36 -0.90
N MET A 526 12.27 0.62 -0.33
CA MET A 526 11.04 0.39 0.44
C MET A 526 9.86 -0.01 -0.45
N THR A 527 9.76 0.51 -1.67
CA THR A 527 8.66 0.27 -2.61
C THR A 527 8.92 -0.86 -3.60
N GLY A 528 10.05 -1.58 -3.47
CA GLY A 528 10.35 -2.76 -4.31
C GLY A 528 11.69 -2.73 -5.04
N GLY A 529 12.52 -1.69 -4.81
CA GLY A 529 13.86 -1.59 -5.39
C GLY A 529 13.85 -1.05 -6.83
N GLN A 530 12.97 -0.10 -7.12
CA GLN A 530 13.00 0.65 -8.37
C GLN A 530 14.26 1.51 -8.44
N GLN A 531 14.72 1.80 -9.65
CA GLN A 531 15.78 2.80 -9.87
C GLN A 531 15.30 4.20 -9.51
N HIS A 532 16.22 5.10 -9.20
CA HIS A 532 15.92 6.51 -9.05
C HIS A 532 15.55 7.13 -10.40
N ASP A 533 14.63 8.07 -10.37
CA ASP A 533 14.34 8.92 -11.51
C ASP A 533 15.37 10.05 -11.55
N GLY A 534 15.92 10.36 -12.73
CA GLY A 534 16.91 11.43 -12.91
C GLY A 534 18.38 11.01 -12.84
N ASP A 535 18.68 9.72 -12.66
CA ASP A 535 20.02 9.11 -12.76
C ASP A 535 21.14 9.80 -11.93
N ILE A 536 20.80 10.39 -10.76
CA ILE A 536 21.80 10.99 -9.88
C ILE A 536 22.54 9.91 -9.12
N GLY A 537 23.84 9.81 -9.35
CA GLY A 537 24.76 8.88 -8.66
C GLY A 537 25.36 9.47 -7.37
N ALA A 538 26.10 8.63 -6.65
CA ALA A 538 26.78 9.06 -5.41
C ALA A 538 27.82 10.15 -5.65
N LEU A 539 28.46 10.18 -6.82
CA LEU A 539 29.46 11.19 -7.18
C LEU A 539 28.81 12.55 -7.37
N GLU A 540 27.69 12.62 -8.08
CA GLU A 540 26.92 13.83 -8.31
C GLU A 540 26.35 14.38 -7.00
N ILE A 541 25.88 13.50 -6.09
CA ILE A 541 25.44 13.92 -4.74
C ILE A 541 26.57 14.57 -3.96
N LEU A 542 27.79 14.01 -4.00
CA LEU A 542 28.95 14.62 -3.34
C LEU A 542 29.28 16.02 -3.90
N GLN A 543 29.17 16.20 -5.23
CA GLN A 543 29.39 17.49 -5.91
C GLN A 543 28.32 18.52 -5.53
N GLU A 544 27.03 18.12 -5.58
CA GLU A 544 25.91 18.99 -5.22
C GLU A 544 25.99 19.47 -3.77
N LEU A 545 26.29 18.58 -2.82
CA LEU A 545 26.44 18.94 -1.41
C LEU A 545 27.51 20.02 -1.20
N LYS A 546 28.63 19.92 -1.92
CA LYS A 546 29.66 20.96 -1.89
C LYS A 546 29.18 22.28 -2.53
N ALA A 547 28.54 22.20 -3.68
CA ALA A 547 28.05 23.36 -4.41
C ALA A 547 27.03 24.17 -3.61
N ILE A 548 26.19 23.53 -2.81
CA ILE A 548 25.19 24.20 -1.95
C ILE A 548 25.76 24.73 -0.62
N GLY A 549 27.07 24.57 -0.35
CA GLY A 549 27.74 25.18 0.78
C GLY A 549 27.85 24.34 2.05
N VAL A 550 27.69 23.00 1.95
CA VAL A 550 27.97 22.07 3.06
C VAL A 550 29.45 22.17 3.44
N LYS A 551 29.74 22.46 4.71
CA LYS A 551 31.09 22.79 5.20
C LYS A 551 32.11 21.67 5.02
N LYS A 552 31.70 20.42 5.24
CA LYS A 552 32.55 19.25 5.05
C LYS A 552 31.71 18.07 4.55
N VAL A 553 32.17 17.46 3.45
CA VAL A 553 31.49 16.34 2.80
C VAL A 553 32.50 15.18 2.73
N ILE A 554 32.12 14.00 3.23
CA ILE A 554 32.93 12.80 3.24
C ILE A 554 32.15 11.65 2.60
N GLY A 555 32.78 10.88 1.71
CA GLY A 555 32.25 9.63 1.19
C GLY A 555 32.68 8.46 2.07
N VAL A 556 31.73 7.63 2.49
CA VAL A 556 31.99 6.37 3.22
C VAL A 556 31.45 5.22 2.39
N PHE A 557 32.27 4.23 2.06
CA PHE A 557 31.87 3.20 1.10
C PHE A 557 32.18 1.78 1.57
N ASP A 558 31.39 0.81 1.11
CA ASP A 558 31.72 -0.62 1.22
C ASP A 558 32.75 -0.98 0.13
N GLU A 559 33.88 -1.57 0.51
CA GLU A 559 34.95 -1.97 -0.41
C GLU A 559 34.51 -2.97 -1.50
N LYS A 560 33.33 -3.57 -1.35
CA LYS A 560 32.75 -4.46 -2.36
C LYS A 560 32.02 -3.72 -3.49
N GLU A 561 31.82 -2.41 -3.33
CA GLU A 561 31.23 -1.57 -4.40
C GLU A 561 32.29 -1.31 -5.48
N GLN A 562 31.83 -1.34 -6.75
CA GLN A 562 32.70 -1.08 -7.89
C GLN A 562 32.80 0.43 -8.18
N LEU A 563 33.52 1.15 -7.31
CA LEU A 563 33.69 2.60 -7.47
C LEU A 563 35.00 2.94 -8.16
N ASN A 564 34.97 3.93 -9.04
CA ASN A 564 36.18 4.56 -9.54
C ASN A 564 36.71 5.55 -8.48
N LEU A 565 37.45 5.03 -7.49
CA LEU A 565 37.91 5.81 -6.33
C LEU A 565 38.72 7.05 -6.71
N ASP A 566 39.44 7.05 -7.83
CA ASP A 566 40.24 8.22 -8.27
C ASP A 566 39.33 9.41 -8.60
N LYS A 567 38.18 9.17 -9.29
CA LYS A 567 37.20 10.21 -9.56
C LYS A 567 36.55 10.72 -8.27
N PHE A 568 36.20 9.82 -7.36
CA PHE A 568 35.59 10.18 -6.08
C PHE A 568 36.52 11.00 -5.18
N LYS A 569 37.83 10.62 -5.09
CA LYS A 569 38.85 11.32 -4.31
C LYS A 569 39.11 12.74 -4.79
N GLN A 570 38.89 13.04 -6.07
CA GLN A 570 38.96 14.42 -6.58
C GLN A 570 37.85 15.31 -6.03
N VAL A 571 36.71 14.70 -5.65
CA VAL A 571 35.55 15.42 -5.14
C VAL A 571 35.52 15.44 -3.62
N ALA A 572 35.77 14.33 -2.92
CA ALA A 572 35.64 14.25 -1.46
C ALA A 572 36.66 13.28 -0.85
N ASP A 573 36.89 13.44 0.47
CA ASP A 573 37.62 12.44 1.28
C ASP A 573 36.80 11.14 1.27
N MET A 574 37.44 10.02 0.89
CA MET A 574 36.78 8.72 0.73
C MET A 574 37.33 7.74 1.79
N ARG A 575 36.46 7.20 2.62
CA ARG A 575 36.79 6.31 3.75
C ARG A 575 36.08 4.96 3.64
N PRO A 576 36.72 3.86 4.06
CA PRO A 576 36.03 2.57 4.14
C PRO A 576 34.93 2.58 5.21
N ARG A 577 33.92 1.72 5.07
CA ARG A 577 32.71 1.72 5.92
C ARG A 577 32.97 1.44 7.40
N ASP A 578 34.05 0.78 7.77
CA ASP A 578 34.43 0.55 9.16
C ASP A 578 34.80 1.84 9.90
N LYS A 579 35.15 2.92 9.16
CA LYS A 579 35.44 4.25 9.69
C LYS A 579 34.19 5.13 9.90
N ILE A 580 33.00 4.59 9.79
CA ILE A 580 31.74 5.39 9.88
C ILE A 580 31.60 6.09 11.24
N ILE A 581 31.95 5.45 12.35
CA ILE A 581 31.84 6.05 13.70
C ILE A 581 32.85 7.18 13.87
N GLU A 582 34.12 6.92 13.56
CA GLU A 582 35.20 7.92 13.62
C GLU A 582 34.86 9.14 12.74
N THR A 583 34.29 8.90 11.55
CA THR A 583 33.86 9.98 10.62
C THR A 583 32.76 10.84 11.23
N GLN A 584 31.81 10.25 11.89
CA GLN A 584 30.73 11.01 12.57
C GLN A 584 31.28 11.78 13.77
N GLU A 585 32.24 11.22 14.53
CA GLU A 585 32.91 11.91 15.65
C GLU A 585 33.70 13.12 15.20
N GLU A 586 34.36 13.04 14.07
CA GLU A 586 35.03 14.15 13.44
C GLU A 586 34.05 15.24 13.00
N LEU A 587 33.00 14.87 12.28
CA LEU A 587 32.03 15.82 11.70
C LEU A 587 31.20 16.54 12.75
N ARG A 588 30.84 15.89 13.86
CA ARG A 588 30.09 16.55 14.95
C ARG A 588 30.83 17.73 15.62
N LYS A 589 32.14 17.80 15.44
CA LYS A 589 32.96 18.90 15.96
C LYS A 589 33.03 20.10 15.01
N VAL A 590 32.61 19.91 13.78
CA VAL A 590 32.60 20.98 12.75
C VAL A 590 31.35 21.83 12.90
N LYS A 591 31.52 23.13 13.09
CA LYS A 591 30.38 24.06 13.16
C LYS A 591 29.72 24.25 11.78
N GLY A 592 28.39 24.24 11.75
CA GLY A 592 27.58 24.31 10.54
C GLY A 592 27.15 22.94 10.02
N VAL A 593 26.70 22.92 8.78
CA VAL A 593 26.19 21.71 8.12
C VAL A 593 27.32 20.88 7.57
N THR A 594 27.35 19.59 7.92
CA THR A 594 28.27 18.61 7.36
C THR A 594 27.50 17.42 6.74
N ALA A 595 28.13 16.62 5.90
CA ALA A 595 27.48 15.49 5.27
C ALA A 595 28.39 14.28 5.10
N ILE A 596 27.78 13.10 5.21
CA ILE A 596 28.35 11.81 4.83
C ILE A 596 27.48 11.24 3.70
N VAL A 597 28.11 10.86 2.59
CA VAL A 597 27.46 10.01 1.59
C VAL A 597 27.92 8.58 1.83
N TYR A 598 27.01 7.76 2.38
CA TYR A 598 27.29 6.37 2.70
C TYR A 598 26.89 5.49 1.52
N ILE A 599 27.88 4.90 0.85
CA ILE A 599 27.72 4.21 -0.43
C ILE A 599 27.79 2.69 -0.21
N GLN A 600 26.64 2.06 -0.24
CA GLN A 600 26.52 0.61 -0.17
C GLN A 600 25.16 0.17 -0.76
N THR A 601 25.21 -0.57 -1.85
CA THR A 601 24.01 -1.07 -2.57
C THR A 601 23.09 -1.88 -1.63
N CYS A 602 21.77 -1.70 -1.78
CA CYS A 602 20.75 -2.43 -1.04
C CYS A 602 20.98 -3.96 -1.10
N ALA A 603 20.92 -4.65 0.05
CA ALA A 603 21.18 -6.09 0.13
C ALA A 603 20.25 -6.94 -0.75
N ALA A 604 18.97 -6.57 -0.82
CA ALA A 604 17.99 -7.23 -1.69
C ALA A 604 18.33 -7.01 -3.18
N GLU A 605 18.76 -5.79 -3.52
CA GLU A 605 19.17 -5.45 -4.88
C GLU A 605 20.47 -6.13 -5.28
N LYS A 606 21.49 -6.17 -4.39
CA LYS A 606 22.71 -6.97 -4.62
C LYS A 606 22.37 -8.43 -4.96
N ARG A 607 21.42 -9.03 -4.22
CA ARG A 607 21.00 -10.41 -4.47
C ARG A 607 20.35 -10.57 -5.86
N ARG A 608 19.48 -9.64 -6.25
CA ARG A 608 18.86 -9.64 -7.59
C ARG A 608 19.89 -9.46 -8.70
N ARG A 609 20.82 -8.52 -8.53
CA ARG A 609 21.90 -8.25 -9.51
C ARG A 609 22.86 -9.41 -9.63
N ARG A 610 23.24 -10.07 -8.53
CA ARG A 610 24.06 -11.29 -8.53
C ARG A 610 23.42 -12.44 -9.30
N LYS A 611 22.10 -12.66 -9.15
CA LYS A 611 21.37 -13.67 -9.93
C LYS A 611 21.44 -13.41 -11.45
N LYS A 612 21.58 -12.13 -11.84
CA LYS A 612 21.69 -11.69 -13.25
C LYS A 612 23.14 -11.46 -13.70
N ASN A 613 24.13 -11.81 -12.88
CA ASN A 613 25.57 -11.54 -13.11
C ASN A 613 25.90 -10.03 -13.28
N LEU A 614 25.10 -9.14 -12.73
CA LEU A 614 25.28 -7.68 -12.77
C LEU A 614 25.96 -7.11 -11.51
N PHE A 615 26.34 -7.95 -10.56
CA PHE A 615 27.10 -7.59 -9.36
C PHE A 615 28.01 -8.74 -8.95
N PRO A 616 29.26 -8.48 -8.50
CA PRO A 616 30.21 -9.54 -8.18
C PRO A 616 29.74 -10.39 -7.02
N THR A 617 29.87 -11.70 -7.15
CA THR A 617 29.64 -12.66 -6.09
C THR A 617 30.96 -13.04 -5.43
N PRO A 618 31.16 -12.78 -4.11
CA PRO A 618 32.37 -13.20 -3.43
C PRO A 618 32.58 -14.72 -3.52
N ASN A 619 33.79 -15.16 -3.77
CA ASN A 619 34.16 -16.58 -3.87
C ASN A 619 34.30 -17.27 -2.53
N LYS A 620 33.97 -16.60 -1.43
CA LYS A 620 34.09 -17.11 -0.06
C LYS A 620 32.73 -17.28 0.62
N ARG A 621 32.66 -18.24 1.54
CA ARG A 621 31.53 -18.47 2.46
C ARG A 621 32.05 -18.50 3.88
N VAL A 622 31.21 -18.07 4.82
CA VAL A 622 31.55 -18.05 6.23
C VAL A 622 30.60 -18.95 7.00
N PHE A 623 31.16 -19.78 7.86
CA PHE A 623 30.43 -20.69 8.74
C PHE A 623 30.83 -20.42 10.19
N ILE A 624 29.98 -20.83 11.12
CA ILE A 624 30.28 -20.88 12.55
C ILE A 624 30.41 -22.35 12.94
N ASN A 625 31.58 -22.73 13.47
CA ASN A 625 31.73 -24.07 14.04
C ASN A 625 31.04 -24.11 15.41
N PRO A 626 29.92 -24.87 15.56
CA PRO A 626 29.18 -24.91 16.82
C PRO A 626 29.92 -25.58 17.98
N GLU A 627 30.95 -26.39 17.72
CA GLU A 627 31.76 -27.03 18.75
C GLU A 627 32.75 -26.03 19.41
N VAL A 628 33.15 -24.98 18.68
CA VAL A 628 34.03 -23.90 19.17
C VAL A 628 33.21 -22.69 19.65
N CYS A 629 31.96 -22.55 19.18
CA CYS A 629 31.09 -21.41 19.50
C CYS A 629 30.64 -21.45 20.97
N GLU A 630 30.91 -20.37 21.73
CA GLU A 630 30.47 -20.24 23.13
C GLU A 630 29.01 -19.72 23.27
N GLY A 631 28.35 -19.35 22.18
CA GLY A 631 26.99 -18.80 22.21
C GLY A 631 26.89 -17.37 22.74
N CYS A 632 28.01 -16.63 22.83
CA CYS A 632 28.07 -15.28 23.43
C CYS A 632 27.17 -14.23 22.72
N GLY A 633 26.84 -14.42 21.45
CA GLY A 633 25.99 -13.51 20.67
C GLY A 633 26.70 -12.29 20.05
N ASP A 634 28.02 -12.11 20.27
CA ASP A 634 28.77 -10.95 19.77
C ASP A 634 28.66 -10.75 18.25
N CYS A 635 28.69 -11.86 17.49
CA CYS A 635 28.48 -11.82 16.03
C CYS A 635 27.12 -11.22 15.62
N GLY A 636 26.06 -11.51 16.37
CA GLY A 636 24.73 -10.92 16.18
C GLY A 636 24.73 -9.42 16.50
N SER A 637 25.20 -9.03 17.66
CA SER A 637 25.27 -7.63 18.13
C SER A 637 26.08 -6.73 17.20
N LYS A 638 27.23 -7.21 16.73
CA LYS A 638 28.11 -6.46 15.84
C LYS A 638 27.54 -6.30 14.43
N SER A 639 27.00 -7.36 13.87
CA SER A 639 26.48 -7.34 12.50
C SER A 639 25.00 -6.91 12.40
N ASN A 640 24.23 -7.05 13.47
CA ASN A 640 22.76 -6.88 13.47
C ASN A 640 22.07 -7.71 12.37
N CYS A 641 22.60 -8.90 12.08
CA CYS A 641 22.24 -9.68 10.90
C CYS A 641 21.31 -10.85 11.25
N VAL A 642 20.11 -10.83 10.70
CA VAL A 642 19.08 -11.87 10.87
C VAL A 642 19.42 -13.23 10.21
N SER A 643 20.54 -13.35 9.49
CA SER A 643 21.04 -14.65 9.03
C SER A 643 21.80 -15.43 10.09
N ILE A 644 22.14 -14.82 11.22
CA ILE A 644 22.72 -15.52 12.36
C ILE A 644 21.55 -16.08 13.15
N LEU A 645 21.49 -17.41 13.23
CA LEU A 645 20.42 -18.14 13.91
C LEU A 645 20.94 -18.87 15.13
N PRO A 646 20.08 -19.17 16.13
CA PRO A 646 20.42 -20.12 17.18
C PRO A 646 20.60 -21.51 16.60
N LYS A 647 21.40 -22.32 17.28
CA LYS A 647 21.54 -23.76 17.05
C LYS A 647 21.59 -24.45 18.40
N GLU A 648 20.56 -25.21 18.71
CA GLU A 648 20.53 -26.02 19.92
C GLU A 648 21.49 -27.21 19.77
N THR A 649 22.31 -27.44 20.75
CA THR A 649 23.28 -28.54 20.79
C THR A 649 23.32 -29.16 22.20
N ILE A 650 23.90 -30.33 22.33
CA ILE A 650 24.14 -30.98 23.64
C ILE A 650 24.98 -30.12 24.58
N LEU A 651 25.76 -29.17 24.04
CA LEU A 651 26.59 -28.22 24.77
C LEU A 651 25.91 -26.85 24.96
N GLY A 652 24.59 -26.81 24.87
CA GLY A 652 23.78 -25.59 24.95
C GLY A 652 23.58 -24.86 23.63
N ARG A 653 23.00 -23.66 23.71
CA ARG A 653 22.62 -22.87 22.54
C ARG A 653 23.83 -22.20 21.91
N LYS A 654 24.09 -22.54 20.66
CA LYS A 654 25.21 -22.02 19.83
C LYS A 654 24.64 -21.10 18.73
N ARG A 655 25.49 -20.72 17.77
CA ARG A 655 25.14 -19.92 16.60
C ARG A 655 25.42 -20.66 15.31
N GLN A 656 24.65 -20.37 14.28
CA GLN A 656 24.89 -20.80 12.90
C GLN A 656 24.55 -19.69 11.93
N ILE A 657 25.09 -19.76 10.71
CA ILE A 657 24.72 -18.85 9.64
C ILE A 657 23.78 -19.55 8.66
N ASN A 658 22.57 -19.03 8.47
CA ASN A 658 21.69 -19.47 7.42
C ASN A 658 22.27 -19.05 6.06
N GLN A 659 22.88 -19.99 5.34
CA GLN A 659 23.57 -19.75 4.08
C GLN A 659 22.63 -19.32 2.95
N SER A 660 21.36 -19.75 2.99
CA SER A 660 20.36 -19.36 1.98
C SER A 660 19.87 -17.93 2.15
N ALA A 661 19.79 -17.42 3.38
CA ALA A 661 19.41 -16.05 3.71
C ALA A 661 20.59 -15.08 3.69
N CYS A 662 21.83 -15.58 3.80
CA CYS A 662 23.05 -14.75 3.87
C CYS A 662 23.29 -13.98 2.55
N ASN A 663 23.42 -12.65 2.65
CA ASN A 663 23.71 -11.75 1.52
C ASN A 663 25.22 -11.42 1.37
N LEU A 664 26.11 -12.19 2.01
CA LEU A 664 27.56 -12.09 1.87
C LEU A 664 28.13 -10.70 2.22
N ASP A 665 27.59 -10.09 3.28
CA ASP A 665 28.06 -8.80 3.78
C ASP A 665 29.35 -8.95 4.62
N PHE A 666 29.47 -10.04 5.35
CA PHE A 666 30.58 -10.42 6.21
C PHE A 666 30.86 -9.51 7.44
N SER A 667 29.98 -8.58 7.76
CA SER A 667 30.10 -7.77 8.99
C SER A 667 30.06 -8.61 10.29
N CYS A 668 29.58 -9.83 10.22
CA CYS A 668 29.56 -10.76 11.35
C CYS A 668 30.97 -11.22 11.79
N VAL A 669 31.96 -11.12 10.92
CA VAL A 669 33.35 -11.51 11.25
C VAL A 669 34.23 -10.35 11.75
N ASN A 670 33.68 -9.13 11.91
CA ASN A 670 34.41 -7.95 12.36
C ASN A 670 34.79 -7.98 13.86
N GLY A 671 34.54 -9.07 14.57
CA GLY A 671 34.98 -9.36 15.93
C GLY A 671 36.06 -10.43 15.92
N PHE A 672 36.80 -10.50 17.03
CA PHE A 672 37.70 -11.62 17.25
C PHE A 672 36.89 -12.81 17.78
N CYS A 673 36.63 -13.80 16.91
CA CYS A 673 35.90 -15.00 17.29
C CYS A 673 36.49 -16.23 16.61
N PRO A 674 37.07 -17.20 17.38
CA PRO A 674 37.72 -18.37 16.82
C PRO A 674 36.78 -19.40 16.19
N SER A 675 35.49 -19.27 16.41
CA SER A 675 34.50 -20.21 15.85
C SER A 675 34.13 -19.95 14.37
N PHE A 676 34.57 -18.80 13.81
CA PHE A 676 34.34 -18.53 12.39
C PHE A 676 35.31 -19.31 11.49
N VAL A 677 34.72 -19.98 10.48
CA VAL A 677 35.44 -20.69 9.44
C VAL A 677 35.12 -20.09 8.11
N THR A 678 36.12 -19.66 7.34
CA THR A 678 35.96 -19.17 5.97
C THR A 678 36.36 -20.27 5.00
N VAL A 679 35.48 -20.56 4.04
CA VAL A 679 35.73 -21.50 2.97
C VAL A 679 35.81 -20.71 1.66
N SER A 680 36.94 -20.81 0.99
CA SER A 680 37.17 -20.16 -0.31
C SER A 680 36.73 -21.09 -1.46
N ASP A 681 36.37 -20.51 -2.59
CA ASP A 681 35.92 -21.20 -3.80
C ASP A 681 34.76 -22.19 -3.61
N ALA A 682 34.00 -22.02 -2.51
CA ALA A 682 32.87 -22.86 -2.18
C ALA A 682 31.65 -22.53 -3.06
N LYS A 683 31.08 -23.57 -3.65
CA LYS A 683 29.76 -23.52 -4.31
C LYS A 683 28.73 -24.24 -3.45
N ILE A 684 27.51 -23.73 -3.43
CA ILE A 684 26.41 -24.43 -2.75
C ILE A 684 26.16 -25.73 -3.51
N LYS A 685 26.25 -26.86 -2.78
CA LYS A 685 25.89 -28.17 -3.33
C LYS A 685 24.40 -28.18 -3.63
N LYS A 686 24.04 -28.36 -4.88
CA LYS A 686 22.65 -28.62 -5.23
C LYS A 686 22.29 -30.01 -4.67
N LEU A 687 21.25 -30.06 -3.85
CA LEU A 687 20.65 -31.34 -3.50
C LEU A 687 20.12 -31.94 -4.79
N GLU A 688 20.58 -33.15 -5.11
CA GLU A 688 19.92 -33.95 -6.14
C GLU A 688 18.48 -34.15 -5.65
N THR A 689 17.53 -33.68 -6.44
CA THR A 689 16.11 -33.96 -6.21
C THR A 689 15.93 -35.47 -6.41
N THR A 690 16.09 -36.25 -5.35
CA THR A 690 15.56 -37.61 -5.32
C THR A 690 14.07 -37.45 -5.62
N SER A 691 13.61 -38.09 -6.70
CA SER A 691 12.20 -38.13 -7.04
C SER A 691 11.47 -38.82 -5.87
N PHE A 692 10.94 -38.02 -4.96
CA PHE A 692 10.12 -38.52 -3.87
C PHE A 692 8.81 -39.01 -4.50
N GLN A 693 8.64 -40.32 -4.57
CA GLN A 693 7.36 -40.89 -4.96
C GLN A 693 6.39 -40.67 -3.80
N PHE A 694 5.50 -39.69 -3.98
CA PHE A 694 4.41 -39.54 -3.02
C PHE A 694 3.58 -40.81 -2.94
N PRO A 695 3.22 -41.30 -1.75
CA PRO A 695 2.26 -42.40 -1.60
C PRO A 695 0.96 -41.95 -2.30
N LYS A 696 0.25 -42.96 -2.88
CA LYS A 696 -1.04 -42.67 -3.54
C LYS A 696 -2.00 -42.08 -2.52
N LEU A 697 -2.19 -40.77 -2.57
CA LEU A 697 -3.08 -40.04 -1.68
C LEU A 697 -4.54 -40.37 -2.03
N ILE A 698 -5.35 -40.55 -1.01
CA ILE A 698 -6.80 -40.67 -1.18
C ILE A 698 -7.33 -39.32 -1.63
N ASN A 699 -8.13 -39.25 -2.70
CA ASN A 699 -8.76 -38.04 -3.14
C ASN A 699 -9.61 -37.46 -2.00
N PRO A 700 -9.37 -36.19 -1.60
CA PRO A 700 -10.17 -35.58 -0.54
C PRO A 700 -11.62 -35.42 -1.00
N LYS A 701 -12.56 -35.53 -0.07
CA LYS A 701 -13.95 -35.19 -0.32
C LYS A 701 -14.03 -33.67 -0.46
N ILE A 702 -14.24 -33.19 -1.69
CA ILE A 702 -14.31 -31.75 -1.99
C ILE A 702 -15.66 -31.20 -1.54
N PRO A 703 -15.73 -30.24 -0.60
CA PRO A 703 -16.98 -29.61 -0.23
C PRO A 703 -17.52 -28.74 -1.37
N THR A 704 -18.83 -28.66 -1.51
CA THR A 704 -19.47 -27.69 -2.40
C THR A 704 -19.32 -26.29 -1.85
N ILE A 705 -19.07 -25.32 -2.72
CA ILE A 705 -19.00 -23.90 -2.34
C ILE A 705 -20.42 -23.32 -2.54
N ASP A 706 -21.20 -23.34 -1.47
CA ASP A 706 -22.55 -22.76 -1.46
C ASP A 706 -22.54 -21.28 -1.02
N LYS A 707 -21.54 -20.89 -0.21
CA LYS A 707 -21.20 -19.54 0.22
C LYS A 707 -19.74 -19.27 -0.07
N THR A 708 -19.30 -18.02 0.10
CA THR A 708 -17.88 -17.67 0.01
C THR A 708 -17.05 -18.47 1.01
N PHE A 709 -15.96 -19.09 0.55
CA PHE A 709 -14.99 -19.81 1.38
C PHE A 709 -13.83 -18.89 1.72
N ASN A 710 -13.58 -18.65 3.00
CA ASN A 710 -12.66 -17.63 3.51
C ASN A 710 -11.36 -18.28 4.02
N ILE A 711 -10.24 -17.97 3.38
CA ILE A 711 -8.91 -18.48 3.72
C ILE A 711 -8.04 -17.33 4.24
N VAL A 712 -7.42 -17.53 5.38
CA VAL A 712 -6.38 -16.63 5.91
C VAL A 712 -5.03 -17.30 5.72
N ILE A 713 -4.07 -16.60 5.10
CA ILE A 713 -2.71 -17.09 4.91
C ILE A 713 -1.76 -16.16 5.64
N THR A 714 -0.91 -16.70 6.49
CA THR A 714 0.02 -15.90 7.32
C THR A 714 1.45 -16.34 7.14
N GLY A 715 2.39 -15.43 7.37
CA GLY A 715 3.81 -15.78 7.34
C GLY A 715 4.72 -14.56 7.38
N VAL A 716 5.99 -14.77 7.06
CA VAL A 716 7.03 -13.72 7.08
C VAL A 716 7.22 -13.11 5.70
N GLY A 717 7.38 -11.81 5.64
CA GLY A 717 7.65 -11.09 4.40
C GLY A 717 8.95 -11.56 3.71
N GLY A 718 8.87 -11.80 2.41
CA GLY A 718 9.97 -12.30 1.59
C GLY A 718 10.11 -13.83 1.55
N THR A 719 9.20 -14.60 2.19
CA THR A 719 9.22 -16.08 2.20
C THR A 719 8.27 -16.72 1.19
N GLY A 720 7.64 -15.92 0.31
CA GLY A 720 6.75 -16.43 -0.75
C GLY A 720 5.28 -16.58 -0.35
N VAL A 721 4.87 -16.10 0.82
CA VAL A 721 3.48 -16.17 1.31
C VAL A 721 2.49 -15.56 0.32
N VAL A 722 2.84 -14.39 -0.25
CA VAL A 722 2.05 -13.69 -1.29
C VAL A 722 1.80 -14.59 -2.51
N THR A 723 2.78 -15.40 -2.90
CA THR A 723 2.67 -16.31 -4.04
C THR A 723 1.60 -17.38 -3.81
N ILE A 724 1.37 -17.83 -2.56
CA ILE A 724 0.33 -18.81 -2.24
C ILE A 724 -1.05 -18.23 -2.54
N GLY A 725 -1.32 -17.00 -2.11
CA GLY A 725 -2.58 -16.30 -2.41
C GLY A 725 -2.81 -16.15 -3.92
N ALA A 726 -1.77 -15.73 -4.65
CA ALA A 726 -1.84 -15.59 -6.11
C ALA A 726 -2.10 -16.93 -6.84
N ILE A 727 -1.50 -18.04 -6.38
CA ILE A 727 -1.74 -19.38 -6.93
C ILE A 727 -3.19 -19.82 -6.69
N LEU A 728 -3.73 -19.60 -5.48
CA LEU A 728 -5.10 -19.95 -5.16
C LEU A 728 -6.11 -19.14 -6.00
N ALA A 729 -5.85 -17.82 -6.16
CA ALA A 729 -6.67 -16.98 -7.02
C ALA A 729 -6.64 -17.45 -8.48
N MET A 730 -5.47 -17.78 -9.01
CA MET A 730 -5.32 -18.26 -10.38
C MET A 730 -5.99 -19.63 -10.56
N ALA A 731 -5.84 -20.57 -9.61
CA ALA A 731 -6.51 -21.86 -9.65
C ALA A 731 -8.04 -21.69 -9.69
N SER A 732 -8.59 -20.80 -8.84
CA SER A 732 -10.03 -20.50 -8.83
C SER A 732 -10.49 -19.90 -10.16
N HIS A 733 -9.71 -18.98 -10.74
CA HIS A 733 -9.99 -18.39 -12.05
C HIS A 733 -9.98 -19.44 -13.18
N LEU A 734 -9.02 -20.38 -13.18
CA LEU A 734 -8.96 -21.49 -14.12
C LEU A 734 -10.21 -22.39 -14.05
N GLU A 735 -10.76 -22.58 -12.84
CA GLU A 735 -12.00 -23.34 -12.63
C GLU A 735 -13.27 -22.51 -12.94
N GLY A 736 -13.13 -21.24 -13.30
CA GLY A 736 -14.26 -20.36 -13.62
C GLY A 736 -15.02 -19.83 -12.39
N LYS A 737 -14.40 -19.95 -11.20
CA LYS A 737 -14.93 -19.45 -9.93
C LYS A 737 -14.58 -17.98 -9.71
N GLY A 738 -15.26 -17.31 -8.76
CA GLY A 738 -14.84 -16.04 -8.23
C GLY A 738 -13.63 -16.22 -7.30
N ALA A 739 -12.68 -15.31 -7.38
CA ALA A 739 -11.53 -15.23 -6.49
C ALA A 739 -11.27 -13.78 -6.10
N GLY A 740 -11.14 -13.54 -4.81
CA GLY A 740 -10.71 -12.27 -4.24
C GLY A 740 -9.52 -12.50 -3.30
N VAL A 741 -8.42 -11.81 -3.53
CA VAL A 741 -7.23 -11.88 -2.66
C VAL A 741 -6.80 -10.48 -2.29
N MET A 742 -6.56 -10.26 -1.01
CA MET A 742 -6.01 -9.02 -0.48
C MET A 742 -4.72 -9.29 0.28
N GLU A 743 -3.68 -8.58 -0.11
CA GLU A 743 -2.35 -8.70 0.46
C GLU A 743 -2.08 -7.58 1.47
N MET A 744 -2.00 -7.94 2.75
CA MET A 744 -1.67 -7.01 3.82
C MET A 744 -0.16 -7.11 4.12
N THR A 745 0.64 -6.49 3.25
CA THR A 745 2.10 -6.66 3.28
C THR A 745 2.85 -5.48 3.91
N GLY A 746 2.29 -4.28 3.96
CA GLY A 746 2.90 -3.09 4.58
C GLY A 746 4.43 -3.05 4.51
N LEU A 747 5.11 -2.81 5.63
CA LEU A 747 6.57 -2.94 5.80
C LEU A 747 7.06 -4.41 5.86
N ALA A 748 6.17 -5.35 5.66
CA ALA A 748 6.40 -6.79 5.80
C ALA A 748 7.49 -7.34 4.86
N GLN A 749 7.77 -6.71 3.72
CA GLN A 749 8.88 -7.08 2.84
C GLN A 749 10.25 -7.15 3.55
N LYS A 750 10.36 -6.59 4.75
CA LYS A 750 11.54 -6.57 5.60
C LYS A 750 11.42 -7.53 6.78
N GLY A 751 10.92 -8.74 6.55
CA GLY A 751 10.80 -9.77 7.58
C GLY A 751 9.69 -9.54 8.60
N GLY A 752 8.77 -8.60 8.33
CA GLY A 752 7.58 -8.36 9.15
C GLY A 752 6.45 -9.33 8.86
N ALA A 753 5.34 -9.17 9.56
CA ALA A 753 4.14 -10.00 9.41
C ALA A 753 3.47 -9.79 8.05
N VAL A 754 3.06 -10.88 7.42
CA VAL A 754 2.22 -10.89 6.21
C VAL A 754 0.93 -11.60 6.51
N HIS A 755 -0.18 -10.95 6.22
CA HIS A 755 -1.51 -11.53 6.26
C HIS A 755 -2.13 -11.45 4.86
N ILE A 756 -2.67 -12.55 4.38
CA ILE A 756 -3.38 -12.60 3.11
C ILE A 756 -4.78 -13.10 3.38
N HIS A 757 -5.75 -12.36 2.93
CA HIS A 757 -7.14 -12.74 2.92
C HIS A 757 -7.48 -13.24 1.52
N CYS A 758 -7.93 -14.48 1.41
CA CYS A 758 -8.33 -15.10 0.15
C CYS A 758 -9.76 -15.59 0.28
N LYS A 759 -10.63 -15.13 -0.60
CA LYS A 759 -12.02 -15.55 -0.69
C LYS A 759 -12.27 -16.24 -2.01
N ILE A 760 -12.95 -17.38 -1.97
CA ILE A 760 -13.33 -18.15 -3.15
C ILE A 760 -14.85 -18.29 -3.15
N SER A 761 -15.50 -17.90 -4.25
CA SER A 761 -16.95 -17.99 -4.43
C SER A 761 -17.31 -18.80 -5.66
N LYS A 762 -18.57 -19.17 -5.77
CA LYS A 762 -19.10 -19.90 -6.93
C LYS A 762 -18.99 -19.08 -8.23
N LYS A 763 -19.25 -17.78 -8.14
CA LYS A 763 -19.16 -16.81 -9.25
C LYS A 763 -18.43 -15.54 -8.78
N PRO A 764 -17.82 -14.77 -9.70
CA PRO A 764 -17.18 -13.51 -9.36
C PRO A 764 -18.12 -12.50 -8.68
N GLU A 765 -19.39 -12.46 -9.09
CA GLU A 765 -20.41 -11.53 -8.58
C GLU A 765 -20.83 -11.82 -7.12
N ASP A 766 -20.53 -13.00 -6.60
CA ASP A 766 -20.87 -13.42 -5.24
C ASP A 766 -19.84 -12.91 -4.19
N LEU A 767 -18.79 -12.21 -4.63
CA LEU A 767 -17.75 -11.67 -3.73
C LEU A 767 -18.17 -10.29 -3.19
N ASN A 768 -18.20 -10.19 -1.85
CA ASN A 768 -18.33 -8.92 -1.11
C ASN A 768 -16.95 -8.37 -0.72
N ALA A 769 -16.85 -7.70 0.44
CA ALA A 769 -15.56 -7.25 0.96
C ALA A 769 -14.53 -8.39 0.97
N ILE A 770 -13.36 -8.17 0.37
CA ILE A 770 -12.31 -9.22 0.27
C ILE A 770 -11.67 -9.49 1.62
N ARG A 771 -11.63 -8.49 2.50
CA ARG A 771 -11.16 -8.68 3.88
C ARG A 771 -12.04 -9.71 4.58
N VAL A 772 -11.41 -10.74 5.16
CA VAL A 772 -12.10 -11.73 6.01
C VAL A 772 -12.48 -11.03 7.31
N ALA A 773 -13.73 -11.08 7.69
CA ALA A 773 -14.23 -10.46 8.92
C ALA A 773 -13.82 -11.22 10.18
N ILE A 774 -13.98 -10.59 11.32
CA ILE A 774 -13.72 -11.19 12.64
C ILE A 774 -14.56 -12.46 12.79
N GLY A 775 -13.91 -13.59 13.13
CA GLY A 775 -14.56 -14.88 13.33
C GLY A 775 -15.12 -15.52 12.06
N ASP A 776 -14.68 -15.11 10.88
CA ASP A 776 -15.26 -15.60 9.61
C ASP A 776 -14.32 -16.49 8.77
N ALA A 777 -13.09 -16.74 9.22
CA ALA A 777 -12.17 -17.62 8.52
C ALA A 777 -12.64 -19.08 8.55
N ASP A 778 -12.68 -19.74 7.37
CA ASP A 778 -12.92 -21.18 7.24
C ASP A 778 -11.62 -21.97 7.34
N SER A 779 -10.50 -21.40 6.85
CA SER A 779 -9.19 -22.03 6.88
C SER A 779 -8.08 -21.03 7.21
N LEU A 780 -7.06 -21.51 7.99
CA LEU A 780 -5.80 -20.82 8.23
C LEU A 780 -4.65 -21.64 7.64
N ILE A 781 -3.87 -21.03 6.73
CA ILE A 781 -2.61 -21.57 6.24
C ILE A 781 -1.48 -20.75 6.87
N GLY A 782 -0.88 -21.27 7.92
CA GLY A 782 0.16 -20.60 8.70
C GLY A 782 1.56 -20.96 8.20
N GLY A 783 2.17 -20.11 7.39
CA GLY A 783 3.56 -20.29 6.96
C GLY A 783 4.58 -19.99 8.06
N GLU A 784 4.15 -19.30 9.14
CA GLU A 784 5.00 -18.99 10.31
C GLU A 784 4.12 -18.83 11.56
N LEU A 785 4.58 -19.36 12.67
CA LEU A 785 3.75 -19.54 13.86
C LEU A 785 3.45 -18.26 14.62
N MET A 786 4.41 -17.34 14.74
CA MET A 786 4.26 -16.07 15.46
C MET A 786 3.15 -15.20 14.85
N VAL A 787 3.16 -15.06 13.52
CA VAL A 787 2.11 -14.33 12.81
C VAL A 787 0.77 -15.05 12.88
N SER A 788 0.79 -16.41 12.81
CA SER A 788 -0.43 -17.22 12.91
C SER A 788 -1.12 -17.13 14.27
N ALA A 789 -0.34 -16.93 15.34
CA ALA A 789 -0.83 -16.83 16.72
C ALA A 789 -0.96 -15.38 17.22
N SER A 790 -0.77 -14.39 16.35
CA SER A 790 -0.95 -12.97 16.69
C SER A 790 -2.43 -12.62 16.95
N ASN A 791 -2.68 -11.58 17.74
CA ASN A 791 -4.03 -11.09 18.03
C ASN A 791 -4.84 -10.83 16.75
N LYS A 792 -4.19 -10.26 15.73
CA LYS A 792 -4.80 -9.97 14.43
C LYS A 792 -5.31 -11.24 13.75
N THR A 793 -4.49 -12.29 13.67
CA THR A 793 -4.90 -13.58 13.09
C THR A 793 -5.96 -14.26 13.96
N LEU A 794 -5.73 -14.36 15.27
CA LEU A 794 -6.66 -15.04 16.19
C LEU A 794 -8.06 -14.42 16.15
N SER A 795 -8.19 -13.11 15.95
CA SER A 795 -9.49 -12.44 15.84
C SER A 795 -10.32 -12.95 14.66
N LEU A 796 -9.70 -13.36 13.57
CA LEU A 796 -10.35 -13.85 12.35
C LEU A 796 -10.87 -15.29 12.49
N LEU A 797 -10.32 -16.04 13.45
CA LEU A 797 -10.62 -17.48 13.62
C LEU A 797 -11.86 -17.69 14.48
N LYS A 798 -12.56 -18.79 14.23
CA LYS A 798 -13.77 -19.19 14.98
C LYS A 798 -13.70 -20.65 15.38
N ARG A 799 -14.10 -20.96 16.63
CA ARG A 799 -14.19 -22.31 17.16
C ARG A 799 -15.17 -23.16 16.34
N ASP A 800 -14.80 -24.39 16.08
CA ASP A 800 -15.59 -25.42 15.37
C ASP A 800 -15.92 -25.06 13.89
N LYS A 801 -15.39 -23.93 13.38
CA LYS A 801 -15.46 -23.52 11.97
C LYS A 801 -14.07 -23.58 11.31
N THR A 802 -13.11 -22.86 11.88
CA THR A 802 -11.78 -22.68 11.27
C THR A 802 -10.94 -23.94 11.40
N LYS A 803 -10.37 -24.41 10.27
CA LYS A 803 -9.33 -25.44 10.25
C LYS A 803 -7.98 -24.79 9.98
N ALA A 804 -6.94 -25.19 10.72
CA ALA A 804 -5.62 -24.60 10.60
C ALA A 804 -4.54 -25.62 10.26
N VAL A 805 -3.64 -25.24 9.36
CA VAL A 805 -2.38 -25.92 9.08
C VAL A 805 -1.27 -24.91 9.25
N CYS A 806 -0.39 -25.13 10.25
CA CYS A 806 0.67 -24.17 10.57
C CYS A 806 2.04 -24.83 10.50
N ASN A 807 3.01 -24.09 9.95
CA ASN A 807 4.42 -24.46 9.98
C ASN A 807 4.97 -24.29 11.40
N SER A 808 5.49 -25.36 12.00
CA SER A 808 6.08 -25.37 13.34
C SER A 808 7.57 -25.01 13.35
N VAL A 809 8.19 -24.81 12.19
CA VAL A 809 9.60 -24.40 12.13
C VAL A 809 9.73 -22.94 12.59
N GLU A 810 10.63 -22.73 13.55
CA GLU A 810 10.86 -21.41 14.14
C GLU A 810 11.52 -20.46 13.14
N ALA A 811 10.87 -19.32 12.89
CA ALA A 811 11.44 -18.20 12.16
C ALA A 811 11.81 -17.08 13.13
N ASN A 812 13.08 -16.98 13.50
CA ASN A 812 13.55 -16.00 14.47
C ASN A 812 13.25 -14.56 14.02
N SER A 813 12.88 -13.72 14.99
CA SER A 813 12.70 -12.27 14.80
C SER A 813 14.05 -11.54 14.90
N GLY A 814 14.03 -10.23 14.62
CA GLY A 814 15.22 -9.38 14.77
C GLY A 814 15.72 -9.25 16.21
N GLU A 815 14.87 -9.51 17.20
CA GLU A 815 15.23 -9.42 18.64
C GLU A 815 16.35 -10.38 19.01
N PHE A 816 16.42 -11.54 18.36
CA PHE A 816 17.52 -12.48 18.57
C PHE A 816 18.91 -11.89 18.29
N THR A 817 19.01 -10.85 17.48
CA THR A 817 20.29 -10.17 17.24
C THR A 817 20.77 -9.35 18.46
N ARG A 818 19.85 -8.94 19.33
CA ARG A 818 20.07 -8.12 20.50
C ARG A 818 20.07 -8.93 21.80
N ASP A 819 19.08 -9.82 21.95
CA ASP A 819 18.98 -10.74 23.08
C ASP A 819 19.43 -12.14 22.67
N ARG A 820 20.57 -12.56 23.20
CA ARG A 820 21.16 -13.89 22.93
C ARG A 820 20.33 -15.05 23.46
N ASN A 821 19.49 -14.80 24.46
CA ASN A 821 18.65 -15.80 25.12
C ASN A 821 17.21 -15.81 24.57
N PHE A 822 16.90 -14.88 23.65
CA PHE A 822 15.58 -14.80 23.06
C PHE A 822 15.11 -16.14 22.47
N SER A 823 13.94 -16.58 22.85
CA SER A 823 13.26 -17.75 22.29
C SER A 823 11.78 -17.47 22.14
N LEU A 824 11.19 -17.99 21.08
CA LEU A 824 9.76 -17.86 20.85
C LEU A 824 9.01 -18.85 21.75
N PRO A 825 7.91 -18.43 22.40
CA PRO A 825 7.08 -19.30 23.25
C PRO A 825 6.17 -20.21 22.40
N GLN A 826 6.77 -21.14 21.64
CA GLN A 826 6.06 -22.00 20.66
C GLN A 826 4.88 -22.74 21.23
N GLU A 827 5.03 -23.38 22.42
CA GLU A 827 3.95 -24.09 23.09
C GLU A 827 2.78 -23.18 23.43
N GLY A 828 3.07 -21.98 23.97
CA GLY A 828 2.06 -20.97 24.26
C GLY A 828 1.30 -20.51 23.01
N MET A 829 2.01 -20.30 21.90
CA MET A 829 1.41 -19.92 20.62
C MET A 829 0.49 -21.01 20.08
N LEU A 830 0.91 -22.28 20.15
CA LEU A 830 0.10 -23.43 19.75
C LEU A 830 -1.13 -23.61 20.64
N LEU A 831 -0.97 -23.40 21.96
CA LEU A 831 -2.09 -23.43 22.91
C LEU A 831 -3.11 -22.32 22.61
N SER A 832 -2.67 -21.11 22.27
CA SER A 832 -3.55 -20.01 21.88
C SER A 832 -4.38 -20.33 20.63
N LEU A 833 -3.74 -20.91 19.59
CA LEU A 833 -4.45 -21.41 18.40
C LEU A 833 -5.47 -22.48 18.74
N LYS A 834 -5.08 -23.52 19.49
CA LYS A 834 -5.99 -24.60 19.92
C LYS A 834 -7.16 -24.09 20.75
N ALA A 835 -6.91 -23.17 21.67
CA ALA A 835 -7.96 -22.56 22.49
C ALA A 835 -8.99 -21.80 21.63
N LYS A 836 -8.51 -21.17 20.55
CA LYS A 836 -9.37 -20.38 19.65
C LYS A 836 -10.22 -21.23 18.70
N ILE A 837 -9.65 -22.29 18.10
CA ILE A 837 -10.32 -23.09 17.05
C ILE A 837 -10.77 -24.48 17.50
N GLY A 838 -10.29 -24.97 18.62
CA GLY A 838 -10.53 -26.32 19.15
C GLY A 838 -9.36 -27.29 18.95
N PRO A 839 -9.21 -28.29 19.79
CA PRO A 839 -8.01 -29.15 19.84
C PRO A 839 -7.81 -30.01 18.58
N ASP A 840 -8.90 -30.41 17.92
CA ASP A 840 -8.85 -31.37 16.79
C ASP A 840 -8.69 -30.68 15.43
N THR A 841 -8.62 -29.37 15.41
CA THR A 841 -8.61 -28.57 14.17
C THR A 841 -7.24 -28.01 13.79
N VAL A 842 -6.19 -28.28 14.58
CA VAL A 842 -4.82 -27.82 14.30
C VAL A 842 -3.98 -28.99 13.83
N SER A 843 -3.51 -28.90 12.59
CA SER A 843 -2.54 -29.87 12.04
C SER A 843 -1.17 -29.22 11.99
N TYR A 844 -0.14 -29.92 12.47
CA TYR A 844 1.24 -29.46 12.43
C TYR A 844 1.96 -30.16 11.29
N THR A 845 2.51 -29.41 10.37
CA THR A 845 3.35 -29.92 9.30
C THR A 845 4.65 -29.14 9.23
N HIS A 846 5.76 -29.84 8.95
CA HIS A 846 6.98 -29.19 8.49
C HIS A 846 6.80 -28.78 7.03
N LEU A 847 6.15 -27.66 6.78
CA LEU A 847 6.12 -27.03 5.46
C LEU A 847 7.45 -26.29 5.24
N THR A 848 8.45 -26.97 4.76
CA THR A 848 9.59 -26.31 4.13
C THR A 848 9.18 -25.94 2.72
N LEU A 849 8.73 -24.70 2.53
CA LEU A 849 8.65 -24.13 1.18
C LEU A 849 10.09 -24.02 0.65
N PRO A 850 10.40 -24.52 -0.55
CA PRO A 850 11.70 -24.31 -1.17
C PRO A 850 11.79 -22.85 -1.61
N THR A 851 12.12 -21.96 -0.66
CA THR A 851 12.16 -20.51 -0.86
C THR A 851 13.45 -20.02 -1.50
N SER A 852 14.43 -20.90 -1.75
CA SER A 852 15.74 -20.51 -2.28
C SER A 852 15.78 -20.32 -3.79
N ASP A 853 14.83 -20.84 -4.57
CA ASP A 853 14.94 -20.89 -6.04
C ASP A 853 13.84 -20.14 -6.81
N LEU A 854 12.85 -19.54 -6.14
CA LEU A 854 11.70 -18.91 -6.78
C LEU A 854 11.60 -17.36 -6.59
N VAL A 855 12.57 -16.72 -5.96
CA VAL A 855 12.60 -15.25 -5.83
C VAL A 855 13.79 -14.64 -6.55
#